data_8095804656daa8a5312b9f3a23339cf5
#
_entry.id   8095804656daa8a5312b9f3a23339cf5
#
_cell.length_a   1.000
_cell.length_b   1.000
_cell.length_c   1.000
_cell.angle_alpha   90.00
_cell.angle_beta   90.00
_cell.angle_gamma   90.00
#
_symmetry.space_group_name_H-M   'P 1'
#
loop_
_entity.id
_entity.type
_entity.pdbx_description
1 polymer ?
#
loop_
_entity_poly.entity_id
_entity_poly.type
_entity_poly.pdbx_seq_one_letter_code
_entity_poly.pdbx_strand_id
1 'polypeptide(L)'
;MMKRLCLGLSVIALLVLCAEPCFARDQWVIGDKAYDVDTLIFPHLAGPGVIAAKYDIPALPLKVSVVEMDLTNPYIVMETCLGAEKSVGTETPVNMAIRNNRAGHEVVGAVNGDFFMTSPTNEVGLPVSGQVRDDELVLSSHNRACLVLDDANRPYIDRLTFTGNVTCGETSFPLNLVNRMRYAYENIAANQSILFTRSYGPVTYDSSNSGKMLLLRPAGDAFKWNANGVEQCVIEDIFEASGSTTIPEGKAILWLKGTYANYAGSMNVGDEMSVSFRLTLNNESQDINIHQLIGGSNHIIMQNGEFKEDWAERHPRTAVGFNADSTRLYFVVVDGRHLTSVGVTLLEMKGIFDALGAVNAVNLDGGGSSCILVNDEVMNHPSDGPVRAVGNGCLFVSIAPPDDEIGVISFEPRCYNLSISATTSFDVWGYNQYGVLKTRDLQGCSFSCDPQVGYFDEQGYFHATSSPSSGNLYVSYNGVTATQHVTIMEAQWQLVSDSVVIDSFHPYSININGISGYGLDKVDPSVVEWYTANDQVCAVDTGGVITAVADGQTFVGSTHPLLADSLLVRVENPKGRVTTIENALIDPDTWTVTQSGGNNRTVVALDNGMQIDFTGASSRNPYIKIAKAVQIWGLPDTLRVRMVPGDIQLKSLKMLLENAYGERVTIEYPLDGTTSSEVIVDAPVTDICDSADLGNFPLHLVYYYITYNSPVVGQPYSLKIPGMELVYDSMSPDEHQPIYGDVNCDGAINIADINSIIDIILSGATGISTADVNGDGEVNIADINVIIDLILYNK
;
A
#
# COMPACT_ATOMS: atom_id res chain seq x y z
N MET A 1 -34.51 9.82 28.93
CA MET A 1 -34.66 10.68 27.75
C MET A 1 -33.60 11.79 27.65
N MET A 2 -32.95 12.21 28.72
CA MET A 2 -31.90 13.26 28.68
C MET A 2 -30.44 12.77 28.46
N LYS A 3 -30.18 11.46 28.53
CA LYS A 3 -28.84 10.87 28.24
C LYS A 3 -28.56 10.57 26.76
N ARG A 4 -29.59 10.51 25.92
CA ARG A 4 -29.43 10.26 24.47
C ARG A 4 -29.08 11.51 23.65
N LEU A 5 -29.26 12.71 24.18
CA LEU A 5 -28.99 13.96 23.46
C LEU A 5 -27.51 14.41 23.58
N CYS A 6 -26.76 13.89 24.54
CA CYS A 6 -25.37 14.27 24.73
C CYS A 6 -24.36 13.43 23.90
N LEU A 7 -24.73 12.22 23.45
CA LEU A 7 -23.83 11.38 22.63
C LEU A 7 -23.79 11.83 21.16
N GLY A 8 -24.92 12.32 20.64
CA GLY A 8 -24.98 12.85 19.25
C GLY A 8 -24.19 14.16 19.07
N LEU A 9 -24.03 14.95 20.13
CA LEU A 9 -23.26 16.19 20.07
C LEU A 9 -21.74 15.97 20.14
N SER A 10 -21.26 14.86 20.70
CA SER A 10 -19.82 14.60 20.80
C SER A 10 -19.20 14.20 19.46
N VAL A 11 -19.91 13.50 18.60
CA VAL A 11 -19.45 13.13 17.25
C VAL A 11 -19.48 14.35 16.32
N ILE A 12 -20.47 15.22 16.46
CA ILE A 12 -20.60 16.47 15.69
C ILE A 12 -19.55 17.51 16.13
N ALA A 13 -19.18 17.55 17.42
CA ALA A 13 -18.20 18.52 17.92
C ALA A 13 -16.76 18.23 17.45
N LEU A 14 -16.40 16.95 17.17
CA LEU A 14 -15.07 16.59 16.66
C LEU A 14 -14.88 16.96 15.18
N LEU A 15 -15.98 17.07 14.44
CA LEU A 15 -15.97 17.47 13.01
C LEU A 15 -15.92 18.98 12.78
N VAL A 16 -16.10 19.80 13.82
CA VAL A 16 -16.19 21.27 13.71
C VAL A 16 -14.91 21.98 14.18
N LEU A 17 -13.96 21.27 14.80
CA LEU A 17 -12.77 21.89 15.41
C LEU A 17 -11.54 22.04 14.49
N CYS A 18 -11.66 21.80 13.19
CA CYS A 18 -10.57 22.03 12.22
C CYS A 18 -10.87 23.16 11.22
N ALA A 19 -11.54 24.21 11.62
CA ALA A 19 -11.71 25.41 10.79
C ALA A 19 -10.77 26.53 11.24
N GLU A 20 -9.47 26.36 11.00
CA GLU A 20 -8.54 27.50 10.88
C GLU A 20 -8.31 27.77 9.39
N PRO A 21 -8.42 29.02 8.92
CA PRO A 21 -8.09 29.34 7.52
C PRO A 21 -6.57 29.28 7.36
N CYS A 22 -6.08 28.18 6.81
CA CYS A 22 -4.67 28.02 6.56
C CYS A 22 -4.31 28.43 5.13
N PHE A 23 -3.57 29.51 4.99
CA PHE A 23 -3.03 30.03 3.73
C PHE A 23 -1.65 29.42 3.38
N ALA A 24 -1.17 28.43 4.13
CA ALA A 24 0.09 27.76 3.90
C ALA A 24 -0.12 26.25 3.82
N ARG A 25 0.65 25.56 2.98
CA ARG A 25 0.79 24.11 3.04
C ARG A 25 1.18 23.73 4.46
N ASP A 26 0.62 22.62 4.94
CA ASP A 26 1.09 22.05 6.20
C ASP A 26 2.59 21.74 6.09
N GLN A 27 3.34 22.10 7.11
CA GLN A 27 4.77 21.82 7.14
C GLN A 27 5.09 20.84 8.26
N TRP A 28 5.78 19.77 7.92
CA TRP A 28 6.31 18.83 8.90
C TRP A 28 7.82 19.00 9.03
N VAL A 29 8.31 19.01 10.26
CA VAL A 29 9.74 19.00 10.54
C VAL A 29 10.21 17.55 10.61
N ILE A 30 10.94 17.10 9.57
CA ILE A 30 11.42 15.74 9.45
C ILE A 30 12.95 15.75 9.47
N GLY A 31 13.52 15.10 10.49
CA GLY A 31 14.93 15.27 10.81
C GLY A 31 15.21 16.68 11.32
N ASP A 32 15.96 17.46 10.55
CA ASP A 32 16.35 18.85 10.88
C ASP A 32 15.74 19.89 9.93
N LYS A 33 14.82 19.48 9.03
CA LYS A 33 14.26 20.33 7.98
C LYS A 33 12.74 20.33 8.00
N ALA A 34 12.18 21.50 7.68
CA ALA A 34 10.75 21.62 7.40
C ALA A 34 10.47 21.29 5.92
N TYR A 35 9.43 20.53 5.69
CA TYR A 35 8.96 20.12 4.37
C TYR A 35 7.49 20.44 4.23
N ASP A 36 7.10 20.92 3.05
CA ASP A 36 5.70 21.07 2.70
C ASP A 36 5.07 19.68 2.52
N VAL A 37 3.84 19.53 2.98
CA VAL A 37 3.08 18.28 2.97
C VAL A 37 1.82 18.47 2.15
N ASP A 38 1.62 17.57 1.21
CA ASP A 38 0.40 17.48 0.43
C ASP A 38 -0.49 16.35 0.98
N THR A 39 -1.79 16.54 1.00
CA THR A 39 -2.74 15.52 1.44
C THR A 39 -3.25 14.75 0.24
N LEU A 40 -2.91 13.47 0.14
CA LEU A 40 -3.39 12.56 -0.92
C LEU A 40 -4.77 11.98 -0.61
N ILE A 41 -4.98 11.58 0.65
CA ILE A 41 -6.27 11.15 1.18
C ILE A 41 -6.54 12.00 2.40
N PHE A 42 -7.56 12.83 2.32
CA PHE A 42 -7.95 13.69 3.43
C PHE A 42 -8.37 12.87 4.65
N PRO A 43 -8.15 13.39 5.87
CA PRO A 43 -8.61 12.72 7.08
C PRO A 43 -10.11 12.44 6.99
N HIS A 44 -10.49 11.15 7.01
CA HIS A 44 -11.87 10.69 6.92
C HIS A 44 -12.18 9.66 7.99
N LEU A 45 -13.46 9.54 8.32
CA LEU A 45 -13.94 8.57 9.29
C LEU A 45 -13.85 7.16 8.68
N ALA A 46 -13.04 6.30 9.29
CA ALA A 46 -12.88 4.91 8.88
C ALA A 46 -13.71 3.94 9.72
N GLY A 47 -14.01 4.34 10.95
CA GLY A 47 -14.78 3.57 11.92
C GLY A 47 -15.06 4.38 13.18
N PRO A 48 -15.71 3.83 14.20
CA PRO A 48 -15.98 4.54 15.45
C PRO A 48 -14.70 5.09 16.07
N GLY A 49 -14.47 6.41 15.98
CA GLY A 49 -13.25 7.05 16.51
C GLY A 49 -11.96 6.69 15.76
N VAL A 50 -12.06 6.16 14.55
CA VAL A 50 -10.89 5.88 13.68
C VAL A 50 -10.90 6.83 12.51
N ILE A 51 -9.81 7.55 12.34
CA ILE A 51 -9.56 8.48 11.23
C ILE A 51 -8.39 7.95 10.40
N ALA A 52 -8.57 7.88 9.10
CA ALA A 52 -7.54 7.52 8.15
C ALA A 52 -7.14 8.70 7.25
N ALA A 53 -5.85 8.82 6.94
CA ALA A 53 -5.33 9.84 6.06
C ALA A 53 -4.08 9.35 5.33
N LYS A 54 -3.76 9.97 4.18
CA LYS A 54 -2.51 9.72 3.45
C LYS A 54 -1.90 11.04 3.01
N TYR A 55 -0.59 11.16 3.20
CA TYR A 55 0.17 12.37 2.92
C TYR A 55 1.30 12.08 1.94
N ASP A 56 1.65 13.12 1.17
CA ASP A 56 2.81 13.15 0.28
C ASP A 56 3.76 14.27 0.68
N ILE A 57 5.05 13.99 0.66
CA ILE A 57 6.10 14.96 0.93
C ILE A 57 7.05 14.96 -0.26
N PRO A 58 6.72 15.69 -1.35
CA PRO A 58 7.43 15.57 -2.61
C PRO A 58 8.92 15.92 -2.53
N ALA A 59 9.29 16.92 -1.72
CA ALA A 59 10.67 17.35 -1.55
C ALA A 59 11.58 16.36 -0.80
N LEU A 60 10.99 15.35 -0.12
CA LEU A 60 11.70 14.26 0.56
C LEU A 60 11.26 12.89 0.01
N PRO A 61 10.77 12.75 -1.19
CA PRO A 61 9.88 11.74 -1.75
C PRO A 61 9.39 10.72 -0.72
N LEU A 62 8.30 11.05 0.00
CA LEU A 62 7.69 10.17 1.01
C LEU A 62 6.18 10.12 0.84
N LYS A 63 5.62 8.93 0.90
CA LYS A 63 4.17 8.70 1.05
C LYS A 63 3.91 8.08 2.41
N VAL A 64 3.06 8.73 3.18
CA VAL A 64 2.80 8.43 4.59
C VAL A 64 1.33 8.11 4.78
N SER A 65 1.01 6.88 5.12
CA SER A 65 -0.35 6.45 5.50
C SER A 65 -0.49 6.48 7.01
N VAL A 66 -1.53 7.10 7.51
CA VAL A 66 -1.78 7.30 8.94
C VAL A 66 -3.17 6.81 9.30
N VAL A 67 -3.27 6.05 10.38
CA VAL A 67 -4.53 5.75 11.06
C VAL A 67 -4.44 6.24 12.49
N GLU A 68 -5.32 7.18 12.85
CA GLU A 68 -5.50 7.67 14.21
C GLU A 68 -6.68 6.95 14.85
N MET A 69 -6.51 6.46 16.08
CA MET A 69 -7.52 5.75 16.84
C MET A 69 -7.77 6.45 18.18
N ASP A 70 -9.02 6.81 18.45
CA ASP A 70 -9.47 7.41 19.71
C ASP A 70 -9.73 6.34 20.78
N LEU A 71 -8.81 6.16 21.69
CA LEU A 71 -8.92 5.20 22.78
C LEU A 71 -10.03 5.52 23.82
N THR A 72 -10.60 6.73 23.75
CA THR A 72 -11.74 7.12 24.62
C THR A 72 -13.09 6.76 24.03
N ASN A 73 -13.14 6.37 22.74
CA ASN A 73 -14.37 5.93 22.10
C ASN A 73 -14.75 4.52 22.58
N PRO A 74 -15.95 4.32 23.15
CA PRO A 74 -16.32 3.03 23.74
C PRO A 74 -16.66 1.95 22.70
N TYR A 75 -16.66 2.27 21.43
CA TYR A 75 -17.05 1.37 20.34
C TYR A 75 -15.87 0.91 19.47
N ILE A 76 -14.63 1.25 19.85
CA ILE A 76 -13.43 0.82 19.15
C ILE A 76 -12.44 0.19 20.11
N VAL A 77 -11.83 -0.91 19.69
CA VAL A 77 -10.73 -1.57 20.41
C VAL A 77 -9.61 -1.92 19.42
N MET A 78 -8.38 -1.93 19.92
CA MET A 78 -7.26 -2.51 19.20
C MET A 78 -7.03 -3.93 19.70
N GLU A 79 -7.04 -4.89 18.81
CA GLU A 79 -6.73 -6.30 19.11
C GLU A 79 -5.45 -6.74 18.44
N THR A 80 -4.67 -7.58 19.09
CA THR A 80 -3.54 -8.25 18.44
C THR A 80 -4.00 -9.56 17.79
N CYS A 81 -3.43 -9.89 16.63
CA CYS A 81 -3.81 -11.04 15.83
C CYS A 81 -2.60 -11.86 15.42
N LEU A 82 -2.73 -13.20 15.45
CA LEU A 82 -1.71 -14.12 14.92
C LEU A 82 -1.99 -14.52 13.47
N GLY A 83 -0.93 -14.72 12.69
CA GLY A 83 -1.04 -15.33 11.36
C GLY A 83 -1.58 -16.75 11.45
N ALA A 84 -2.70 -17.00 10.75
CA ALA A 84 -3.39 -18.30 10.74
C ALA A 84 -3.73 -18.83 12.15
N GLU A 85 -4.04 -17.94 13.12
CA GLU A 85 -4.40 -18.24 14.51
C GLU A 85 -3.35 -19.04 15.32
N LYS A 86 -2.10 -18.96 14.93
CA LYS A 86 -1.02 -19.69 15.61
C LYS A 86 0.30 -18.93 15.58
N SER A 87 1.12 -19.13 16.59
CA SER A 87 2.42 -18.47 16.72
C SER A 87 3.39 -18.86 15.58
N VAL A 88 3.24 -20.04 15.02
CA VAL A 88 4.05 -20.54 13.90
C VAL A 88 3.18 -20.58 12.65
N GLY A 89 2.95 -19.41 12.06
CA GLY A 89 2.10 -19.27 10.88
C GLY A 89 2.23 -17.87 10.30
N THR A 90 1.89 -17.73 9.04
CA THR A 90 1.84 -16.44 8.36
C THR A 90 0.51 -16.23 7.66
N GLU A 91 0.05 -15.00 7.65
CA GLU A 91 -1.18 -14.58 6.98
C GLU A 91 -1.05 -13.10 6.59
N THR A 92 -1.68 -12.66 5.51
CA THR A 92 -1.68 -11.24 5.16
C THR A 92 -2.56 -10.44 6.14
N PRO A 93 -2.23 -9.19 6.47
CA PRO A 93 -3.10 -8.33 7.28
C PRO A 93 -4.54 -8.24 6.73
N VAL A 94 -4.69 -8.26 5.41
CA VAL A 94 -6.00 -8.31 4.73
C VAL A 94 -6.79 -9.57 5.14
N ASN A 95 -6.17 -10.74 5.07
CA ASN A 95 -6.84 -11.99 5.45
C ASN A 95 -7.10 -12.07 6.97
N MET A 96 -6.19 -11.52 7.80
CA MET A 96 -6.43 -11.38 9.25
C MET A 96 -7.68 -10.55 9.52
N ALA A 97 -7.85 -9.42 8.82
CA ALA A 97 -9.04 -8.57 8.93
C ALA A 97 -10.30 -9.33 8.51
N ILE A 98 -10.31 -9.94 7.32
CA ILE A 98 -11.45 -10.70 6.80
C ILE A 98 -11.86 -11.83 7.75
N ARG A 99 -10.89 -12.61 8.24
CA ARG A 99 -11.14 -13.75 9.13
C ARG A 99 -11.76 -13.34 10.47
N ASN A 100 -11.39 -12.17 10.99
CA ASN A 100 -11.89 -11.69 12.28
C ASN A 100 -13.16 -10.84 12.16
N ASN A 101 -13.55 -10.47 10.93
CA ASN A 101 -14.72 -9.63 10.71
C ASN A 101 -16.03 -10.44 10.92
N ARG A 102 -16.91 -9.95 11.80
CA ARG A 102 -18.23 -10.54 12.08
C ARG A 102 -19.16 -9.49 12.70
N ALA A 103 -20.47 -9.76 12.68
CA ALA A 103 -21.47 -8.85 13.25
C ALA A 103 -21.18 -8.53 14.73
N GLY A 104 -21.14 -7.25 15.07
CA GLY A 104 -20.79 -6.74 16.40
C GLY A 104 -19.31 -6.82 16.75
N HIS A 105 -18.48 -7.19 15.80
CA HIS A 105 -17.02 -7.21 15.86
C HIS A 105 -16.47 -6.96 14.44
N GLU A 106 -16.73 -5.74 13.95
CA GLU A 106 -16.40 -5.36 12.59
C GLU A 106 -14.97 -4.80 12.52
N VAL A 107 -14.11 -5.44 11.73
CA VAL A 107 -12.71 -5.00 11.55
C VAL A 107 -12.70 -3.83 10.56
N VAL A 108 -12.47 -2.63 11.06
CA VAL A 108 -12.42 -1.40 10.27
C VAL A 108 -11.03 -1.11 9.69
N GLY A 109 -10.02 -1.86 10.13
CA GLY A 109 -8.68 -1.76 9.57
C GLY A 109 -7.70 -2.71 10.25
N ALA A 110 -6.52 -2.83 9.67
CA ALA A 110 -5.44 -3.66 10.18
C ALA A 110 -4.07 -3.13 9.77
N VAL A 111 -3.05 -3.52 10.52
CA VAL A 111 -1.64 -3.20 10.24
C VAL A 111 -0.76 -4.40 10.59
N ASN A 112 0.36 -4.59 9.87
CA ASN A 112 1.34 -5.62 10.22
C ASN A 112 1.99 -5.34 11.58
N GLY A 113 2.41 -6.40 12.26
CA GLY A 113 2.97 -6.34 13.62
C GLY A 113 4.49 -6.46 13.69
N ASP A 114 4.91 -7.42 14.50
CA ASP A 114 6.31 -7.66 14.84
C ASP A 114 7.11 -8.31 13.70
N PHE A 115 8.42 -8.20 13.77
CA PHE A 115 9.32 -9.07 13.01
C PHE A 115 9.03 -10.53 13.33
N PHE A 116 9.22 -11.40 12.37
CA PHE A 116 8.97 -12.83 12.53
C PHE A 116 10.07 -13.69 11.92
N MET A 117 10.16 -14.92 12.37
CA MET A 117 11.14 -15.89 11.87
C MET A 117 10.76 -16.34 10.46
N THR A 118 11.73 -16.24 9.54
CA THR A 118 11.60 -16.74 8.16
C THR A 118 12.31 -18.08 7.97
N SER A 119 13.05 -18.53 8.97
CA SER A 119 13.76 -19.82 9.04
C SER A 119 14.06 -20.17 10.50
N PRO A 120 14.21 -21.45 10.87
CA PRO A 120 13.96 -22.64 10.05
C PRO A 120 12.48 -22.87 9.77
N THR A 121 12.16 -23.80 8.88
CA THR A 121 10.77 -24.05 8.39
C THR A 121 9.74 -24.27 9.52
N ASN A 122 10.13 -24.88 10.61
CA ASN A 122 9.28 -25.14 11.78
C ASN A 122 9.16 -23.96 12.76
N GLU A 123 9.74 -22.80 12.44
CA GLU A 123 9.59 -21.53 13.17
C GLU A 123 9.11 -20.40 12.26
N VAL A 124 8.79 -20.66 10.99
CA VAL A 124 8.33 -19.65 10.05
C VAL A 124 7.03 -19.02 10.55
N GLY A 125 7.01 -17.70 10.63
CA GLY A 125 5.89 -16.92 11.14
C GLY A 125 5.97 -16.60 12.64
N LEU A 126 6.85 -17.26 13.40
CA LEU A 126 6.98 -17.00 14.83
C LEU A 126 7.42 -15.55 15.11
N PRO A 127 6.61 -14.71 15.77
CA PRO A 127 6.99 -13.36 16.13
C PRO A 127 8.25 -13.34 17.01
N VAL A 128 9.12 -12.36 16.79
CA VAL A 128 10.41 -12.26 17.46
C VAL A 128 10.28 -11.84 18.93
N SER A 129 9.31 -10.95 19.22
CA SER A 129 9.03 -10.45 20.56
C SER A 129 7.89 -11.22 21.23
N GLY A 130 7.33 -10.68 22.30
CA GLY A 130 6.16 -11.24 22.97
C GLY A 130 4.83 -10.82 22.36
N GLN A 131 3.78 -11.55 22.75
CA GLN A 131 2.41 -11.18 22.40
C GLN A 131 1.45 -11.58 23.54
N VAL A 132 0.53 -10.66 23.84
CA VAL A 132 -0.66 -10.91 24.67
C VAL A 132 -1.88 -10.54 23.81
N ARG A 133 -2.91 -11.37 23.88
CA ARG A 133 -4.19 -11.16 23.20
C ARG A 133 -5.32 -11.42 24.21
N ASP A 134 -6.15 -10.42 24.46
CA ASP A 134 -7.30 -10.50 25.36
C ASP A 134 -6.90 -11.11 26.72
N ASP A 135 -5.90 -10.51 27.39
CA ASP A 135 -5.29 -10.94 28.63
C ASP A 135 -4.45 -12.25 28.54
N GLU A 136 -4.58 -13.05 27.48
CA GLU A 136 -3.86 -14.32 27.32
C GLU A 136 -2.42 -14.09 26.88
N LEU A 137 -1.46 -14.67 27.60
CA LEU A 137 -0.06 -14.75 27.18
C LEU A 137 0.10 -15.75 26.04
N VAL A 138 0.20 -15.22 24.83
CA VAL A 138 0.40 -16.02 23.61
C VAL A 138 1.87 -16.38 23.42
N LEU A 139 2.78 -15.42 23.63
CA LEU A 139 4.24 -15.57 23.46
C LEU A 139 4.98 -14.86 24.57
N SER A 140 5.93 -15.55 25.21
CA SER A 140 6.85 -14.91 26.16
C SER A 140 7.79 -13.93 25.45
N SER A 141 8.23 -12.88 26.17
CA SER A 141 9.14 -11.83 25.70
C SER A 141 10.43 -11.79 26.51
N HIS A 142 11.49 -11.25 25.93
CA HIS A 142 12.74 -11.02 26.65
C HIS A 142 13.36 -9.68 26.23
N ASN A 143 13.18 -8.66 27.07
CA ASN A 143 13.78 -7.32 26.92
C ASN A 143 13.60 -6.70 25.51
N ARG A 144 12.42 -6.93 24.91
CA ARG A 144 12.06 -6.39 23.59
C ARG A 144 11.12 -5.21 23.73
N ALA A 145 11.31 -4.22 22.85
CA ALA A 145 10.39 -3.09 22.74
C ALA A 145 9.00 -3.59 22.31
N CYS A 146 7.97 -3.01 22.90
CA CYS A 146 6.57 -3.37 22.60
C CYS A 146 5.61 -2.20 22.84
N LEU A 147 4.46 -2.28 22.19
CA LEU A 147 3.25 -1.56 22.58
C LEU A 147 2.42 -2.46 23.49
N VAL A 148 1.96 -1.91 24.59
CA VAL A 148 1.02 -2.55 25.52
C VAL A 148 -0.22 -1.69 25.65
N LEU A 149 -1.40 -2.30 25.69
CA LEU A 149 -2.62 -1.69 26.21
C LEU A 149 -3.02 -2.41 27.49
N ASP A 150 -3.36 -1.66 28.55
CA ASP A 150 -3.91 -2.22 29.76
C ASP A 150 -5.44 -2.45 29.62
N ASP A 151 -6.07 -2.98 30.66
CA ASP A 151 -7.51 -3.24 30.72
C ASP A 151 -8.39 -1.98 30.68
N ALA A 152 -7.78 -0.79 30.82
CA ALA A 152 -8.41 0.50 30.65
C ALA A 152 -8.10 1.15 29.28
N ASN A 153 -7.57 0.40 28.32
CA ASN A 153 -7.07 0.87 27.01
C ASN A 153 -5.98 1.94 27.11
N ARG A 154 -5.22 2.02 28.20
CA ARG A 154 -4.11 2.95 28.32
C ARG A 154 -2.88 2.37 27.62
N PRO A 155 -2.23 3.11 26.70
CA PRO A 155 -1.05 2.65 25.96
C PRO A 155 0.24 2.87 26.75
N TYR A 156 1.17 1.93 26.62
CA TYR A 156 2.55 2.01 27.10
C TYR A 156 3.51 1.54 26.00
N ILE A 157 4.64 2.19 25.88
CA ILE A 157 5.77 1.76 25.04
C ILE A 157 6.99 1.61 25.92
N ASP A 158 7.45 0.35 26.06
CA ASP A 158 8.59 0.03 26.89
C ASP A 158 9.22 -1.31 26.44
N ARG A 159 10.27 -1.70 27.10
CA ARG A 159 10.83 -3.05 27.01
C ARG A 159 10.22 -3.93 28.09
N LEU A 160 9.91 -5.16 27.72
CA LEU A 160 9.18 -6.10 28.56
C LEU A 160 10.06 -7.26 28.97
N THR A 161 10.00 -7.63 30.25
CA THR A 161 10.64 -8.81 30.83
C THR A 161 9.60 -9.83 31.26
N PHE A 162 9.76 -11.08 30.80
CA PHE A 162 8.95 -12.21 31.21
C PHE A 162 9.65 -12.99 32.32
N THR A 163 8.90 -13.35 33.36
CA THR A 163 9.30 -14.36 34.32
C THR A 163 8.18 -15.36 34.52
N GLY A 164 8.50 -16.64 34.54
CA GLY A 164 7.54 -17.71 34.73
C GLY A 164 8.03 -18.67 35.81
N ASN A 165 7.10 -19.31 36.50
CA ASN A 165 7.39 -20.33 37.47
C ASN A 165 6.36 -21.47 37.45
N VAL A 166 6.86 -22.67 37.65
CA VAL A 166 6.02 -23.89 37.81
C VAL A 166 6.20 -24.44 39.22
N THR A 167 5.12 -24.76 39.85
CA THR A 167 5.13 -25.37 41.22
C THR A 167 4.20 -26.59 41.24
N CYS A 168 4.73 -27.73 41.69
CA CYS A 168 3.98 -28.97 41.87
C CYS A 168 4.39 -29.58 43.21
N GLY A 169 3.52 -29.57 44.22
CA GLY A 169 3.83 -29.92 45.59
C GLY A 169 4.97 -29.07 46.14
N GLU A 170 6.05 -29.73 46.60
CA GLU A 170 7.26 -29.04 47.09
C GLU A 170 8.27 -28.67 45.98
N THR A 171 8.05 -29.14 44.73
CA THR A 171 8.93 -28.89 43.60
C THR A 171 8.55 -27.57 42.91
N SER A 172 9.53 -26.66 42.82
CA SER A 172 9.34 -25.38 42.12
C SER A 172 10.56 -25.09 41.25
N PHE A 173 10.32 -24.62 40.01
CA PHE A 173 11.38 -24.27 39.03
C PHE A 173 10.89 -23.19 38.07
N PRO A 174 11.82 -22.42 37.48
CA PRO A 174 11.48 -21.41 36.50
C PRO A 174 10.81 -22.00 35.25
N LEU A 175 9.78 -21.35 34.71
CA LEU A 175 9.31 -21.52 33.36
C LEU A 175 10.04 -20.53 32.47
N ASN A 176 10.84 -21.05 31.55
CA ASN A 176 11.72 -20.22 30.74
C ASN A 176 11.01 -19.60 29.52
N LEU A 177 10.14 -20.35 28.88
CA LEU A 177 9.55 -19.96 27.59
C LEU A 177 8.06 -20.38 27.49
N VAL A 178 7.31 -19.59 26.75
CA VAL A 178 5.92 -19.92 26.34
C VAL A 178 5.82 -19.80 24.82
N ASN A 179 5.37 -20.88 24.17
CA ASN A 179 5.11 -21.00 22.74
C ASN A 179 6.30 -20.64 21.83
N ARG A 180 7.52 -20.88 22.28
CA ARG A 180 8.75 -20.71 21.51
C ARG A 180 9.88 -21.58 22.05
N MET A 181 10.89 -21.82 21.22
CA MET A 181 12.08 -22.61 21.61
C MET A 181 13.25 -21.74 22.08
N ARG A 182 13.23 -20.46 21.73
CA ARG A 182 14.31 -19.49 21.96
C ARG A 182 13.79 -18.07 21.76
N TYR A 183 14.54 -17.10 22.23
CA TYR A 183 14.28 -15.72 21.90
C TYR A 183 15.02 -15.32 20.60
N ALA A 184 14.32 -14.70 19.68
CA ALA A 184 14.87 -14.25 18.40
C ALA A 184 15.79 -15.29 17.73
N TYR A 185 17.00 -14.87 17.40
CA TYR A 185 18.01 -15.70 16.71
C TYR A 185 19.00 -16.38 17.66
N GLU A 186 18.68 -16.46 18.95
CA GLU A 186 19.52 -17.12 19.94
C GLU A 186 19.60 -18.63 19.71
N ASN A 187 20.61 -19.24 20.25
CA ASN A 187 20.72 -20.71 20.24
C ASN A 187 19.68 -21.34 21.17
N ILE A 188 19.11 -22.47 20.74
CA ILE A 188 18.19 -23.24 21.58
C ILE A 188 18.99 -23.79 22.79
N ALA A 189 18.58 -23.39 23.99
CA ALA A 189 19.24 -23.84 25.22
C ALA A 189 19.13 -25.36 25.41
N ALA A 190 20.17 -25.98 25.96
CA ALA A 190 20.18 -27.42 26.26
C ALA A 190 19.21 -27.78 27.40
N ASN A 191 19.08 -26.89 28.40
CA ASN A 191 18.33 -27.10 29.62
C ASN A 191 17.31 -25.97 29.74
N GLN A 192 16.01 -26.28 29.66
CA GLN A 192 14.93 -25.29 29.79
C GLN A 192 13.57 -25.95 29.99
N SER A 193 12.62 -25.20 30.48
CA SER A 193 11.22 -25.56 30.59
C SER A 193 10.42 -24.70 29.63
N ILE A 194 9.53 -25.31 28.85
CA ILE A 194 8.77 -24.65 27.80
C ILE A 194 7.31 -25.07 27.90
N LEU A 195 6.41 -24.11 27.96
CA LEU A 195 4.98 -24.35 27.88
C LEU A 195 4.52 -24.16 26.43
N PHE A 196 3.86 -25.17 25.85
CA PHE A 196 3.17 -25.08 24.57
C PHE A 196 1.67 -25.13 24.80
N THR A 197 0.97 -24.11 24.34
CA THR A 197 -0.48 -24.01 24.31
C THR A 197 -1.00 -24.16 22.88
N ARG A 198 -2.32 -24.19 22.67
CA ARG A 198 -2.92 -24.22 21.34
C ARG A 198 -2.57 -23.00 20.49
N SER A 199 -2.23 -21.88 21.12
CA SER A 199 -1.75 -20.67 20.42
C SER A 199 -0.40 -20.86 19.72
N TYR A 200 0.40 -21.90 20.07
CA TYR A 200 1.56 -22.30 19.27
C TYR A 200 1.14 -22.96 17.95
N GLY A 201 0.16 -23.83 18.02
CA GLY A 201 -0.36 -24.63 16.91
C GLY A 201 -0.87 -25.97 17.40
N PRO A 202 -1.25 -26.89 16.47
CA PRO A 202 -1.80 -28.20 16.85
C PRO A 202 -0.75 -29.20 17.36
N VAL A 203 0.53 -28.93 17.15
CA VAL A 203 1.65 -29.79 17.57
C VAL A 203 2.76 -28.95 18.16
N THR A 204 3.56 -29.52 19.07
CA THR A 204 4.74 -28.88 19.63
C THR A 204 5.86 -28.77 18.59
N TYR A 205 6.90 -28.03 18.91
CA TYR A 205 8.17 -28.07 18.18
C TYR A 205 8.73 -29.51 18.15
N ASP A 206 9.32 -29.88 17.02
CA ASP A 206 9.94 -31.21 16.87
C ASP A 206 11.13 -31.36 17.82
N SER A 207 10.96 -32.21 18.83
CA SER A 207 12.00 -32.50 19.83
C SER A 207 12.87 -33.65 19.34
N SER A 208 14.13 -33.38 19.06
CA SER A 208 15.13 -34.45 18.85
C SER A 208 15.55 -35.11 20.16
N ASN A 209 14.64 -35.81 20.81
CA ASN A 209 14.90 -36.72 21.95
C ASN A 209 15.65 -36.16 23.15
N SER A 210 15.12 -35.14 23.83
CA SER A 210 15.70 -34.75 25.10
C SER A 210 14.67 -34.24 26.09
N GLY A 211 14.35 -35.01 27.12
CA GLY A 211 13.57 -34.58 28.25
C GLY A 211 12.21 -35.25 28.38
N LYS A 212 11.40 -34.70 29.27
CA LYS A 212 10.06 -35.17 29.60
C LYS A 212 9.02 -34.17 29.13
N MET A 213 7.91 -34.66 28.64
CA MET A 213 6.72 -33.86 28.35
C MET A 213 5.61 -34.24 29.32
N LEU A 214 4.92 -33.23 29.83
CA LEU A 214 3.78 -33.34 30.70
C LEU A 214 2.55 -32.84 29.94
N LEU A 215 1.55 -33.69 29.75
CA LEU A 215 0.26 -33.28 29.26
C LEU A 215 -0.54 -32.67 30.42
N LEU A 216 -0.99 -31.45 30.25
CA LEU A 216 -1.71 -30.69 31.26
C LEU A 216 -3.16 -30.48 30.82
N ARG A 217 -4.09 -30.68 31.75
CA ARG A 217 -5.48 -30.24 31.65
C ARG A 217 -5.75 -29.11 32.65
N PRO A 218 -6.72 -28.23 32.41
CA PRO A 218 -7.10 -27.24 33.40
C PRO A 218 -7.65 -27.92 34.65
N ALA A 219 -7.45 -27.32 35.83
CA ALA A 219 -8.11 -27.72 37.08
C ALA A 219 -9.58 -27.25 37.08
N GLY A 220 -9.90 -26.18 36.37
CA GLY A 220 -11.24 -25.65 36.09
C GLY A 220 -11.79 -26.09 34.74
N ASP A 221 -12.75 -25.31 34.22
CA ASP A 221 -13.44 -25.61 32.96
C ASP A 221 -12.52 -25.44 31.75
N ALA A 222 -11.65 -24.41 31.71
CA ALA A 222 -10.73 -24.09 30.63
C ALA A 222 -9.47 -23.37 31.14
N PHE A 223 -8.40 -23.43 30.37
CA PHE A 223 -7.23 -22.58 30.61
C PHE A 223 -7.52 -21.11 30.25
N LYS A 224 -6.94 -20.19 31.01
CA LYS A 224 -6.98 -18.76 30.76
C LYS A 224 -5.61 -18.15 30.42
N TRP A 225 -4.51 -18.77 30.80
CA TRP A 225 -3.12 -18.36 30.60
C TRP A 225 -2.90 -16.83 30.72
N ASN A 226 -3.55 -16.20 31.74
CA ASN A 226 -3.49 -14.74 31.88
C ASN A 226 -2.06 -14.24 32.03
N ALA A 227 -1.73 -13.13 31.37
CA ALA A 227 -0.38 -12.57 31.23
C ALA A 227 0.33 -12.27 32.58
N ASN A 228 -0.41 -11.90 33.60
CA ASN A 228 0.07 -11.68 34.96
C ASN A 228 -0.73 -12.54 35.97
N GLY A 229 -0.92 -13.82 35.64
CA GLY A 229 -1.77 -14.72 36.37
C GLY A 229 -1.07 -15.98 36.90
N VAL A 230 -1.86 -16.79 37.59
CA VAL A 230 -1.50 -18.14 38.03
C VAL A 230 -2.56 -19.09 37.52
N GLU A 231 -2.17 -20.03 36.68
CA GLU A 231 -3.05 -21.06 36.15
C GLU A 231 -2.90 -22.34 36.93
N GLN A 232 -4.02 -22.92 37.35
CA GLN A 232 -4.06 -24.20 38.02
C GLN A 232 -4.35 -25.33 37.03
N CYS A 233 -3.50 -26.31 37.00
CA CYS A 233 -3.63 -27.46 36.12
C CYS A 233 -3.37 -28.79 36.83
N VAL A 234 -3.72 -29.86 36.15
CA VAL A 234 -3.49 -31.23 36.63
C VAL A 234 -2.69 -31.96 35.57
N ILE A 235 -1.71 -32.72 36.01
CA ILE A 235 -0.88 -33.61 35.16
C ILE A 235 -1.76 -34.77 34.69
N GLU A 236 -1.98 -34.89 33.37
CA GLU A 236 -2.79 -35.97 32.79
C GLU A 236 -1.91 -37.12 32.31
N ASP A 237 -0.69 -36.81 31.83
CA ASP A 237 0.28 -37.81 31.37
C ASP A 237 1.69 -37.28 31.49
N ILE A 238 2.67 -38.20 31.63
CA ILE A 238 4.11 -37.90 31.67
C ILE A 238 4.83 -38.89 30.73
N PHE A 239 5.49 -38.40 29.70
CA PHE A 239 6.14 -39.23 28.69
C PHE A 239 7.47 -38.65 28.23
N GLU A 240 8.29 -39.48 27.54
CA GLU A 240 9.53 -39.04 26.94
C GLU A 240 9.28 -38.12 25.73
N ALA A 241 10.04 -37.03 25.65
CA ALA A 241 9.98 -36.14 24.48
C ALA A 241 10.55 -36.87 23.24
N SER A 242 9.73 -37.01 22.20
CA SER A 242 10.09 -37.72 20.96
C SER A 242 9.30 -37.14 19.79
N GLY A 243 10.00 -36.47 18.88
CA GLY A 243 9.40 -35.81 17.71
C GLY A 243 8.45 -34.67 18.10
N SER A 244 7.57 -34.30 17.21
CA SER A 244 6.48 -33.36 17.49
C SER A 244 5.32 -34.07 18.18
N THR A 245 4.78 -33.46 19.22
CA THR A 245 3.68 -34.01 20.02
C THR A 245 2.41 -33.21 19.77
N THR A 246 1.29 -33.89 19.54
CA THR A 246 -0.03 -33.27 19.42
C THR A 246 -0.41 -32.55 20.71
N ILE A 247 -0.85 -31.30 20.60
CA ILE A 247 -1.47 -30.53 21.69
C ILE A 247 -2.99 -30.69 21.54
N PRO A 248 -3.66 -31.51 22.33
CA PRO A 248 -5.10 -31.69 22.23
C PRO A 248 -5.84 -30.39 22.53
N GLU A 249 -7.04 -30.23 22.01
CA GLU A 249 -7.87 -29.06 22.30
C GLU A 249 -8.18 -28.97 23.81
N GLY A 250 -8.11 -27.74 24.36
CA GLY A 250 -8.28 -27.51 25.79
C GLY A 250 -7.14 -28.05 26.67
N LYS A 251 -6.01 -28.48 26.09
CA LYS A 251 -4.83 -28.99 26.81
C LYS A 251 -3.60 -28.13 26.53
N ALA A 252 -2.54 -28.39 27.31
CA ALA A 252 -1.22 -27.80 27.10
C ALA A 252 -0.13 -28.87 27.31
N ILE A 253 1.07 -28.62 26.77
CA ILE A 253 2.25 -29.46 26.95
C ILE A 253 3.32 -28.64 27.67
N LEU A 254 3.78 -29.13 28.81
CA LEU A 254 4.97 -28.61 29.47
C LEU A 254 6.14 -29.51 29.13
N TRP A 255 7.11 -28.97 28.35
CA TRP A 255 8.33 -29.71 28.02
C TRP A 255 9.45 -29.33 28.97
N LEU A 256 9.96 -30.31 29.68
CA LEU A 256 11.12 -30.24 30.57
C LEU A 256 12.34 -30.79 29.83
N LYS A 257 13.15 -29.91 29.26
CA LYS A 257 14.28 -30.27 28.38
C LYS A 257 15.59 -30.40 29.16
N GLY A 258 16.41 -31.38 28.81
CA GLY A 258 17.73 -31.60 29.40
C GLY A 258 17.66 -31.88 30.91
N THR A 259 18.41 -31.16 31.74
CA THR A 259 18.41 -31.35 33.20
C THR A 259 17.11 -31.00 33.88
N TYR A 260 16.22 -30.20 33.23
CA TYR A 260 14.88 -29.94 33.75
C TYR A 260 14.00 -31.19 33.79
N ALA A 261 14.30 -32.21 32.98
CA ALA A 261 13.60 -33.50 33.03
C ALA A 261 13.66 -34.18 34.41
N ASN A 262 14.68 -33.85 35.22
CA ASN A 262 14.81 -34.37 36.58
C ASN A 262 13.66 -33.91 37.50
N TYR A 263 13.05 -32.76 37.25
CA TYR A 263 11.92 -32.30 38.07
C TYR A 263 10.70 -33.22 37.93
N ALA A 264 10.53 -33.84 36.74
CA ALA A 264 9.42 -34.78 36.52
C ALA A 264 9.53 -36.05 37.39
N GLY A 265 10.71 -36.36 37.96
CA GLY A 265 10.91 -37.53 38.84
C GLY A 265 10.17 -37.47 40.16
N SER A 266 9.73 -36.27 40.59
CA SER A 266 8.93 -36.07 41.81
C SER A 266 7.44 -35.86 41.51
N MET A 267 7.00 -36.00 40.26
CA MET A 267 5.64 -35.72 39.80
C MET A 267 4.94 -36.99 39.33
N ASN A 268 3.63 -37.06 39.58
CA ASN A 268 2.78 -38.18 39.18
C ASN A 268 1.58 -37.69 38.36
N VAL A 269 1.01 -38.56 37.54
CA VAL A 269 -0.28 -38.37 36.93
C VAL A 269 -1.34 -38.14 37.98
N GLY A 270 -2.10 -37.08 37.85
CA GLY A 270 -3.10 -36.62 38.81
C GLY A 270 -2.64 -35.54 39.78
N ASP A 271 -1.35 -35.26 39.85
CA ASP A 271 -0.84 -34.17 40.70
C ASP A 271 -1.35 -32.79 40.21
N GLU A 272 -1.70 -31.93 41.16
CA GLU A 272 -2.03 -30.53 40.92
C GLU A 272 -0.74 -29.71 40.73
N MET A 273 -0.75 -28.81 39.76
CA MET A 273 0.35 -27.96 39.39
C MET A 273 -0.13 -26.52 39.20
N SER A 274 0.63 -25.56 39.64
CA SER A 274 0.44 -24.15 39.30
C SER A 274 1.52 -23.67 38.34
N VAL A 275 1.08 -22.93 37.30
CA VAL A 275 1.94 -22.24 36.37
C VAL A 275 1.67 -20.73 36.47
N SER A 276 2.69 -19.96 36.82
CA SER A 276 2.55 -18.52 37.00
C SER A 276 3.35 -17.75 35.95
N PHE A 277 2.78 -16.65 35.52
CA PHE A 277 3.40 -15.69 34.60
C PHE A 277 3.47 -14.31 35.22
N ARG A 278 4.56 -13.60 34.90
CA ARG A 278 4.72 -12.19 35.19
C ARG A 278 5.41 -11.49 34.05
N LEU A 279 4.76 -10.50 33.50
CA LEU A 279 5.28 -9.57 32.52
C LEU A 279 5.48 -8.22 33.21
N THR A 280 6.68 -7.68 33.12
CA THR A 280 7.04 -6.42 33.77
C THR A 280 7.61 -5.45 32.73
N LEU A 281 7.07 -4.26 32.66
CA LEU A 281 7.65 -3.16 31.90
C LEU A 281 8.87 -2.61 32.66
N ASN A 282 9.97 -2.35 31.95
CA ASN A 282 11.24 -2.04 32.60
C ASN A 282 11.25 -0.67 33.29
N ASN A 283 10.49 0.30 32.77
CA ASN A 283 10.42 1.67 33.31
C ASN A 283 9.18 1.93 34.18
N GLU A 284 8.29 0.95 34.32
CA GLU A 284 7.08 1.10 35.15
C GLU A 284 7.31 0.50 36.53
N SER A 285 6.96 1.26 37.54
CA SER A 285 7.10 0.82 38.95
C SER A 285 5.90 0.05 39.48
N GLN A 286 4.79 0.00 38.75
CA GLN A 286 3.55 -0.68 39.15
C GLN A 286 3.25 -1.86 38.22
N ASP A 287 2.63 -2.88 38.75
CA ASP A 287 2.10 -3.98 37.95
C ASP A 287 0.92 -3.49 37.11
N ILE A 288 1.00 -3.73 35.81
CA ILE A 288 0.00 -3.35 34.83
C ILE A 288 -0.76 -4.62 34.39
N ASN A 289 -2.08 -4.56 34.38
CA ASN A 289 -2.88 -5.60 33.77
C ASN A 289 -2.79 -5.47 32.25
N ILE A 290 -2.00 -6.35 31.62
CA ILE A 290 -1.74 -6.31 30.17
C ILE A 290 -2.89 -7.00 29.46
N HIS A 291 -3.69 -6.23 28.72
CA HIS A 291 -4.81 -6.73 27.92
C HIS A 291 -4.36 -7.09 26.50
N GLN A 292 -3.63 -6.19 25.84
CA GLN A 292 -3.06 -6.41 24.51
C GLN A 292 -1.56 -6.08 24.53
N LEU A 293 -0.76 -6.87 23.84
CA LEU A 293 0.66 -6.62 23.64
C LEU A 293 1.09 -7.06 22.27
N ILE A 294 1.78 -6.18 21.56
CA ILE A 294 2.47 -6.49 20.33
C ILE A 294 3.91 -6.05 20.40
N GLY A 295 4.81 -6.92 19.96
CA GLY A 295 6.24 -6.61 19.90
C GLY A 295 6.58 -5.64 18.77
N GLY A 296 7.66 -4.93 18.96
CA GLY A 296 8.28 -4.09 17.96
C GLY A 296 9.64 -4.65 17.50
N SER A 297 10.30 -3.92 16.59
CA SER A 297 11.60 -4.29 16.02
C SER A 297 12.78 -4.21 16.99
N ASN A 298 12.53 -4.14 18.27
CA ASN A 298 13.48 -3.83 19.32
C ASN A 298 13.95 -2.37 19.36
N HIS A 299 13.33 -1.46 18.57
CA HIS A 299 13.68 -0.04 18.55
C HIS A 299 12.51 0.80 19.07
N ILE A 300 12.73 1.44 20.21
CA ILE A 300 11.88 2.53 20.69
C ILE A 300 12.31 3.79 19.96
N ILE A 301 11.41 4.35 19.17
CA ILE A 301 11.69 5.56 18.37
C ILE A 301 11.80 6.77 19.29
N MET A 302 10.80 6.95 20.14
CA MET A 302 10.75 8.08 21.06
C MET A 302 10.01 7.74 22.36
N GLN A 303 10.40 8.38 23.45
CA GLN A 303 9.73 8.37 24.75
C GLN A 303 9.68 9.78 25.32
N ASN A 304 8.49 10.23 25.72
CA ASN A 304 8.24 11.57 26.24
C ASN A 304 8.76 12.68 25.30
N GLY A 305 8.62 12.52 24.00
CA GLY A 305 9.08 13.45 22.99
C GLY A 305 10.57 13.35 22.63
N GLU A 306 11.36 12.59 23.38
CA GLU A 306 12.79 12.42 23.14
C GLU A 306 13.08 11.23 22.23
N PHE A 307 13.94 11.43 21.21
CA PHE A 307 14.47 10.37 20.36
C PHE A 307 15.32 9.39 21.16
N LYS A 308 15.15 8.09 20.97
CA LYS A 308 15.83 7.07 21.75
C LYS A 308 16.82 6.25 20.96
N GLU A 309 16.40 5.61 19.88
CA GLU A 309 17.20 4.60 19.20
C GLU A 309 17.18 4.83 17.69
N ASP A 310 18.35 4.91 17.08
CA ASP A 310 18.51 5.17 15.65
C ASP A 310 18.61 3.87 14.84
N TRP A 311 18.05 3.95 13.65
CA TRP A 311 18.30 3.04 12.55
C TRP A 311 18.37 3.90 11.29
N ALA A 312 19.59 4.29 10.93
CA ALA A 312 19.88 5.33 9.94
C ALA A 312 19.60 4.90 8.48
N GLU A 313 19.35 3.62 8.23
CA GLU A 313 19.02 3.13 6.89
C GLU A 313 17.55 3.44 6.56
N ARG A 314 17.33 3.94 5.34
CA ARG A 314 15.98 4.18 4.81
C ARG A 314 15.33 2.89 4.37
N HIS A 315 14.15 2.62 4.91
CA HIS A 315 13.31 1.48 4.57
C HIS A 315 11.84 1.89 4.55
N PRO A 316 10.96 1.15 3.86
CA PRO A 316 9.55 1.17 4.21
C PRO A 316 9.42 0.82 5.70
N ARG A 317 8.61 1.55 6.44
CA ARG A 317 8.47 1.34 7.88
C ARG A 317 7.03 1.33 8.33
N THR A 318 6.77 0.52 9.32
CA THR A 318 5.55 0.52 10.11
C THR A 318 5.90 0.89 11.55
N ALA A 319 5.14 1.77 12.14
CA ALA A 319 5.34 2.16 13.54
C ALA A 319 4.02 2.54 14.19
N VAL A 320 4.00 2.52 15.52
CA VAL A 320 2.86 2.96 16.32
C VAL A 320 3.32 3.89 17.42
N GLY A 321 2.56 4.94 17.67
CA GLY A 321 2.83 5.90 18.73
C GLY A 321 1.55 6.41 19.41
N PHE A 322 1.68 7.15 20.49
CA PHE A 322 0.56 7.75 21.18
C PHE A 322 0.89 9.13 21.74
N ASN A 323 -0.15 9.94 21.94
CA ASN A 323 -0.07 11.30 22.45
C ASN A 323 0.17 11.39 23.96
N ALA A 324 0.41 12.61 24.46
CA ALA A 324 0.81 12.84 25.86
C ALA A 324 -0.26 12.45 26.90
N ASP A 325 -1.53 12.59 26.57
CA ASP A 325 -2.65 12.24 27.47
C ASP A 325 -3.13 10.79 27.31
N SER A 326 -2.45 10.01 26.45
CA SER A 326 -2.74 8.59 26.22
C SER A 326 -4.17 8.31 25.71
N THR A 327 -4.74 9.26 24.96
CA THR A 327 -6.09 9.15 24.40
C THR A 327 -6.11 8.77 22.93
N ARG A 328 -4.96 8.88 22.23
CA ARG A 328 -4.83 8.64 20.79
C ARG A 328 -3.70 7.69 20.48
N LEU A 329 -3.97 6.67 19.67
CA LEU A 329 -2.95 5.87 18.98
C LEU A 329 -2.81 6.34 17.54
N TYR A 330 -1.57 6.39 17.05
CA TYR A 330 -1.23 6.68 15.66
C TYR A 330 -0.48 5.49 15.07
N PHE A 331 -1.07 4.82 14.08
CA PHE A 331 -0.40 3.82 13.27
C PHE A 331 0.09 4.49 11.99
N VAL A 332 1.37 4.40 11.73
CA VAL A 332 2.02 5.08 10.60
C VAL A 332 2.75 4.05 9.75
N VAL A 333 2.44 4.05 8.46
CA VAL A 333 3.18 3.29 7.46
C VAL A 333 3.76 4.27 6.44
N VAL A 334 5.07 4.23 6.27
CA VAL A 334 5.78 4.99 5.25
C VAL A 334 6.22 4.04 4.15
N ASP A 335 5.81 4.33 2.93
CA ASP A 335 6.25 3.61 1.73
C ASP A 335 7.74 3.79 1.51
N GLY A 336 8.36 2.89 0.78
CA GLY A 336 9.78 3.02 0.48
C GLY A 336 10.22 2.07 -0.62
N ARG A 337 11.48 2.24 -1.09
CA ARG A 337 12.05 1.51 -2.21
C ARG A 337 11.34 1.82 -3.54
N HIS A 338 10.69 2.98 -3.63
CA HIS A 338 9.97 3.49 -4.77
C HIS A 338 10.57 4.83 -5.22
N LEU A 339 10.34 5.22 -6.48
CA LEU A 339 10.74 6.55 -6.96
C LEU A 339 10.02 7.67 -6.21
N THR A 340 8.74 7.45 -5.92
CA THR A 340 7.86 8.43 -5.25
C THR A 340 7.90 8.32 -3.72
N SER A 341 8.58 7.31 -3.17
CA SER A 341 8.77 7.16 -1.72
C SER A 341 10.01 6.34 -1.42
N VAL A 342 11.04 7.01 -0.91
CA VAL A 342 12.37 6.39 -0.65
C VAL A 342 12.45 5.64 0.67
N GLY A 343 11.46 5.77 1.54
CA GLY A 343 11.47 5.26 2.90
C GLY A 343 12.13 6.23 3.89
N VAL A 344 12.09 5.88 5.17
CA VAL A 344 12.55 6.73 6.26
C VAL A 344 13.54 6.05 7.20
N THR A 345 14.40 6.85 7.83
CA THR A 345 15.17 6.50 9.03
C THR A 345 14.27 6.57 10.26
N LEU A 346 14.70 6.07 11.42
CA LEU A 346 13.90 6.23 12.65
C LEU A 346 13.87 7.67 13.15
N LEU A 347 14.91 8.47 12.90
CA LEU A 347 14.89 9.88 13.23
C LEU A 347 13.85 10.65 12.39
N GLU A 348 13.73 10.34 11.12
CA GLU A 348 12.69 10.92 10.27
C GLU A 348 11.28 10.45 10.65
N MET A 349 11.12 9.19 11.03
CA MET A 349 9.86 8.68 11.56
C MET A 349 9.44 9.42 12.84
N LYS A 350 10.40 9.76 13.72
CA LYS A 350 10.11 10.64 14.87
C LYS A 350 9.51 11.97 14.45
N GLY A 351 10.08 12.63 13.43
CA GLY A 351 9.56 13.89 12.93
C GLY A 351 8.11 13.78 12.44
N ILE A 352 7.74 12.65 11.81
CA ILE A 352 6.36 12.36 11.42
C ILE A 352 5.47 12.24 12.67
N PHE A 353 5.89 11.50 13.69
CA PHE A 353 5.13 11.37 14.94
C PHE A 353 5.00 12.69 15.69
N ASP A 354 6.05 13.54 15.70
CA ASP A 354 5.97 14.87 16.28
C ASP A 354 4.88 15.72 15.59
N ALA A 355 4.82 15.66 14.26
CA ALA A 355 3.81 16.38 13.48
C ALA A 355 2.38 15.87 13.78
N LEU A 356 2.22 14.59 14.10
CA LEU A 356 0.95 13.99 14.49
C LEU A 356 0.61 14.22 15.98
N GLY A 357 1.53 14.80 16.77
CA GLY A 357 1.34 15.05 18.20
C GLY A 357 1.59 13.86 19.12
N ALA A 358 2.24 12.80 18.63
CA ALA A 358 2.68 11.70 19.47
C ALA A 358 3.91 12.08 20.28
N VAL A 359 4.03 11.49 21.48
CA VAL A 359 5.19 11.67 22.36
C VAL A 359 5.92 10.37 22.69
N ASN A 360 5.30 9.23 22.39
CA ASN A 360 5.88 7.90 22.51
C ASN A 360 5.65 7.15 21.21
N ALA A 361 6.67 6.44 20.71
CA ALA A 361 6.54 5.63 19.50
C ALA A 361 7.53 4.46 19.48
N VAL A 362 7.08 3.32 18.90
CA VAL A 362 7.86 2.10 18.69
C VAL A 362 7.78 1.68 17.22
N ASN A 363 8.92 1.23 16.67
CA ASN A 363 8.97 0.68 15.32
C ASN A 363 8.48 -0.76 15.31
N LEU A 364 7.64 -1.12 14.35
CA LEU A 364 7.18 -2.48 14.06
C LEU A 364 8.00 -3.07 12.89
N ASP A 365 7.57 -4.22 12.34
CA ASP A 365 8.23 -4.78 11.15
C ASP A 365 8.01 -3.89 9.93
N GLY A 366 9.07 -3.71 9.19
CA GLY A 366 9.14 -2.83 8.04
C GLY A 366 9.43 -3.56 6.72
N GLY A 367 9.95 -2.82 5.75
CA GLY A 367 10.31 -3.37 4.45
C GLY A 367 9.08 -3.91 3.70
N GLY A 368 9.21 -5.11 3.13
CA GLY A 368 8.12 -5.75 2.41
C GLY A 368 6.95 -6.21 3.28
N SER A 369 7.09 -6.17 4.63
CA SER A 369 6.00 -6.47 5.57
C SER A 369 5.08 -5.29 5.81
N SER A 370 5.53 -4.05 5.49
CA SER A 370 4.74 -2.83 5.72
C SER A 370 3.41 -2.89 4.99
N CYS A 371 2.32 -2.89 5.74
CA CYS A 371 0.96 -2.93 5.23
C CYS A 371 0.01 -2.30 6.24
N ILE A 372 -0.80 -1.36 5.80
CA ILE A 372 -1.93 -0.80 6.55
C ILE A 372 -3.15 -0.76 5.65
N LEU A 373 -4.27 -1.24 6.16
CA LEU A 373 -5.53 -1.24 5.44
C LEU A 373 -6.63 -0.63 6.28
N VAL A 374 -7.60 -0.06 5.61
CA VAL A 374 -8.80 0.55 6.20
C VAL A 374 -9.99 0.21 5.32
N ASN A 375 -11.06 -0.31 5.94
CA ASN A 375 -12.29 -0.69 5.22
C ASN A 375 -12.01 -1.53 3.96
N ASP A 376 -11.21 -2.58 4.12
CA ASP A 376 -10.78 -3.55 3.09
C ASP A 376 -9.85 -3.02 2.00
N GLU A 377 -9.41 -1.74 2.08
CA GLU A 377 -8.47 -1.14 1.14
C GLU A 377 -7.08 -0.97 1.75
N VAL A 378 -6.06 -1.43 1.04
CA VAL A 378 -4.66 -1.21 1.41
C VAL A 378 -4.27 0.22 1.05
N MET A 379 -3.95 1.04 2.06
CA MET A 379 -3.64 2.45 1.88
C MET A 379 -2.22 2.71 1.38
N ASN A 380 -1.29 1.81 1.68
CA ASN A 380 0.12 1.96 1.32
C ASN A 380 0.47 1.13 0.08
N HIS A 381 1.67 1.36 -0.49
CA HIS A 381 2.22 0.57 -1.59
C HIS A 381 3.26 -0.44 -1.07
N PRO A 382 2.91 -1.73 -0.94
CA PRO A 382 3.84 -2.74 -0.47
C PRO A 382 5.08 -2.84 -1.37
N SER A 383 6.27 -2.73 -0.80
CA SER A 383 7.53 -2.67 -1.56
C SER A 383 7.91 -3.96 -2.28
N ASP A 384 7.27 -5.08 -1.96
CA ASP A 384 7.47 -6.39 -2.60
C ASP A 384 6.46 -6.64 -3.74
N GLY A 385 5.56 -5.69 -4.01
CA GLY A 385 4.42 -5.82 -4.92
C GLY A 385 3.17 -6.32 -4.17
N PRO A 386 2.93 -7.62 -4.05
CA PRO A 386 1.77 -8.12 -3.29
C PRO A 386 1.97 -7.94 -1.78
N VAL A 387 0.85 -7.83 -1.05
CA VAL A 387 0.86 -7.81 0.42
C VAL A 387 1.49 -9.09 0.96
N ARG A 388 2.53 -8.94 1.76
CA ARG A 388 3.26 -10.06 2.36
C ARG A 388 2.45 -10.72 3.47
N ALA A 389 2.48 -12.06 3.54
CA ALA A 389 2.02 -12.79 4.71
C ALA A 389 3.02 -12.62 5.87
N VAL A 390 2.53 -12.18 7.04
CA VAL A 390 3.29 -11.83 8.23
C VAL A 390 2.89 -12.69 9.43
N GLY A 391 3.72 -12.71 10.48
CA GLY A 391 3.49 -13.57 11.65
C GLY A 391 2.37 -13.09 12.56
N ASN A 392 2.18 -11.77 12.67
CA ASN A 392 1.12 -11.16 13.46
C ASN A 392 0.80 -9.74 12.97
N GLY A 393 -0.26 -9.15 13.53
CA GLY A 393 -0.69 -7.78 13.26
C GLY A 393 -1.58 -7.21 14.36
N CYS A 394 -1.99 -5.96 14.17
CA CYS A 394 -3.03 -5.30 14.96
C CYS A 394 -4.27 -5.11 14.09
N LEU A 395 -5.43 -5.30 14.68
CA LEU A 395 -6.75 -5.05 14.11
C LEU A 395 -7.38 -3.86 14.81
N PHE A 396 -8.06 -3.01 14.05
CA PHE A 396 -8.91 -1.94 14.58
C PHE A 396 -10.34 -2.45 14.52
N VAL A 397 -10.95 -2.72 15.66
CA VAL A 397 -12.20 -3.48 15.73
C VAL A 397 -13.31 -2.62 16.30
N SER A 398 -14.35 -2.42 15.52
CA SER A 398 -15.60 -1.85 16.00
C SER A 398 -16.39 -2.90 16.77
N ILE A 399 -16.67 -2.61 18.04
CA ILE A 399 -17.56 -3.38 18.89
C ILE A 399 -18.94 -2.71 19.04
N ALA A 400 -19.26 -1.80 18.12
CA ALA A 400 -20.57 -1.15 18.09
C ALA A 400 -21.68 -2.18 17.86
N PRO A 401 -22.88 -1.95 18.43
CA PRO A 401 -24.03 -2.77 18.10
C PRO A 401 -24.30 -2.79 16.61
N PRO A 402 -24.66 -3.95 16.01
CA PRO A 402 -25.03 -4.03 14.60
C PRO A 402 -26.16 -3.05 14.27
N ASP A 403 -25.94 -2.21 13.27
CA ASP A 403 -26.88 -1.18 12.80
C ASP A 403 -26.54 -0.87 11.33
N ASP A 404 -27.52 -1.04 10.45
CA ASP A 404 -27.37 -0.82 9.01
C ASP A 404 -28.04 0.48 8.52
N GLU A 405 -28.69 1.23 9.44
CA GLU A 405 -29.31 2.50 9.07
C GLU A 405 -28.24 3.59 8.91
N ILE A 406 -28.36 4.40 7.85
CA ILE A 406 -27.50 5.55 7.63
C ILE A 406 -27.87 6.66 8.61
N GLY A 407 -26.98 6.92 9.55
CA GLY A 407 -27.14 7.95 10.58
C GLY A 407 -26.17 9.12 10.43
N VAL A 408 -25.08 8.93 9.68
CA VAL A 408 -24.06 9.94 9.38
C VAL A 408 -23.68 9.84 7.92
N ILE A 409 -23.47 10.98 7.25
CA ILE A 409 -22.95 11.04 5.88
C ILE A 409 -21.77 12.00 5.84
N SER A 410 -20.86 11.79 4.89
CA SER A 410 -19.74 12.71 4.62
C SER A 410 -19.50 12.87 3.13
N PHE A 411 -18.95 14.02 2.76
CA PHE A 411 -18.33 14.20 1.45
C PHE A 411 -16.99 13.46 1.40
N GLU A 412 -16.71 12.84 0.26
CA GLU A 412 -15.38 12.31 -0.05
C GLU A 412 -15.05 12.62 -1.54
N PRO A 413 -13.83 13.07 -1.87
CA PRO A 413 -12.81 13.48 -0.92
C PRO A 413 -13.22 14.74 -0.13
N ARG A 414 -12.76 14.84 1.09
CA ARG A 414 -12.93 16.06 1.89
C ARG A 414 -11.97 17.11 1.39
N CYS A 415 -12.51 18.08 0.67
CA CYS A 415 -11.77 19.18 0.10
C CYS A 415 -12.08 20.45 0.88
N TYR A 416 -11.07 21.11 1.45
CA TYR A 416 -11.26 22.35 2.22
C TYR A 416 -10.94 23.58 1.39
N ASN A 417 -9.95 23.51 0.51
CA ASN A 417 -9.56 24.58 -0.39
C ASN A 417 -9.56 24.08 -1.82
N LEU A 418 -10.13 24.84 -2.72
CA LEU A 418 -10.14 24.57 -4.15
C LEU A 418 -9.53 25.78 -4.89
N SER A 419 -8.86 25.50 -5.97
CA SER A 419 -8.46 26.55 -6.90
C SER A 419 -9.68 27.18 -7.56
N ILE A 420 -9.58 28.44 -7.96
CA ILE A 420 -10.56 29.04 -8.87
C ILE A 420 -10.70 28.16 -10.12
N SER A 421 -11.92 28.08 -10.65
CA SER A 421 -12.29 27.27 -11.83
C SER A 421 -11.98 25.77 -11.69
N ALA A 422 -11.80 25.26 -10.48
CA ALA A 422 -11.68 23.82 -10.25
C ALA A 422 -13.02 23.12 -10.52
N THR A 423 -12.94 21.92 -11.06
CA THR A 423 -14.09 21.01 -11.21
C THR A 423 -13.80 19.74 -10.44
N THR A 424 -14.70 19.31 -9.57
CA THR A 424 -14.55 18.10 -8.75
C THR A 424 -15.90 17.40 -8.56
N SER A 425 -15.83 16.10 -8.33
CA SER A 425 -16.96 15.30 -7.88
C SER A 425 -16.76 14.89 -6.43
N PHE A 426 -17.86 14.63 -5.75
CA PHE A 426 -17.85 14.15 -4.38
C PHE A 426 -18.66 12.86 -4.30
N ASP A 427 -18.03 11.81 -3.85
CA ASP A 427 -18.77 10.65 -3.39
C ASP A 427 -19.34 10.96 -2.01
N VAL A 428 -20.49 10.40 -1.71
CA VAL A 428 -21.08 10.51 -0.37
C VAL A 428 -20.96 9.17 0.32
N TRP A 429 -20.18 9.17 1.39
CA TRP A 429 -20.07 7.98 2.21
C TRP A 429 -21.13 7.98 3.30
N GLY A 430 -21.76 6.82 3.48
CA GLY A 430 -22.79 6.61 4.49
C GLY A 430 -22.30 5.73 5.63
N TYR A 431 -22.50 6.19 6.86
CA TYR A 431 -22.14 5.50 8.09
C TYR A 431 -23.38 5.31 8.96
N ASN A 432 -23.38 4.29 9.79
CA ASN A 432 -24.39 4.17 10.83
C ASN A 432 -24.18 5.23 11.94
N GLN A 433 -25.08 5.27 12.93
CA GLN A 433 -25.00 6.23 14.02
C GLN A 433 -23.74 6.10 14.91
N TYR A 434 -23.02 4.98 14.83
CA TYR A 434 -21.77 4.73 15.57
C TYR A 434 -20.52 5.13 14.79
N GLY A 435 -20.66 5.44 13.50
CA GLY A 435 -19.56 5.76 12.62
C GLY A 435 -18.95 4.56 11.88
N VAL A 436 -19.67 3.42 11.83
CA VAL A 436 -19.25 2.27 11.01
C VAL A 436 -19.66 2.52 9.56
N LEU A 437 -18.72 2.40 8.62
CA LEU A 437 -18.95 2.60 7.20
C LEU A 437 -19.92 1.53 6.67
N LYS A 438 -20.95 1.97 5.96
CA LYS A 438 -21.95 1.10 5.34
C LYS A 438 -21.88 1.14 3.81
N THR A 439 -21.56 2.29 3.24
CA THR A 439 -21.39 2.45 1.79
C THR A 439 -20.44 3.61 1.50
N ARG A 440 -19.65 3.47 0.44
CA ARG A 440 -18.81 4.53 -0.11
C ARG A 440 -19.47 5.27 -1.26
N ASP A 441 -20.60 4.77 -1.74
CA ASP A 441 -21.36 5.33 -2.84
C ASP A 441 -22.84 5.37 -2.45
N LEU A 442 -23.20 6.41 -1.69
CA LEU A 442 -24.57 6.60 -1.23
C LEU A 442 -25.39 7.30 -2.31
N GLN A 443 -26.20 6.52 -2.99
CA GLN A 443 -27.06 7.01 -4.07
C GLN A 443 -28.29 7.79 -3.57
N GLY A 444 -28.80 8.69 -4.41
CA GLY A 444 -30.03 9.48 -4.10
C GLY A 444 -29.78 10.69 -3.21
N CYS A 445 -28.51 11.13 -3.11
CA CYS A 445 -28.16 12.35 -2.43
C CYS A 445 -28.56 13.60 -3.22
N SER A 446 -28.85 14.67 -2.51
CA SER A 446 -29.10 15.99 -3.08
C SER A 446 -27.97 16.93 -2.65
N PHE A 447 -27.35 17.59 -3.64
CA PHE A 447 -26.25 18.53 -3.44
C PHE A 447 -26.71 19.98 -3.60
N SER A 448 -26.11 20.86 -2.83
CA SER A 448 -26.27 22.32 -2.99
C SER A 448 -25.04 23.02 -2.40
N CYS A 449 -24.88 24.30 -2.70
CA CYS A 449 -23.77 25.09 -2.14
C CYS A 449 -24.18 26.55 -1.96
N ASP A 450 -23.40 27.30 -1.22
CA ASP A 450 -23.49 28.75 -1.15
C ASP A 450 -23.16 29.33 -2.55
N PRO A 451 -23.99 30.22 -3.11
CA PRO A 451 -23.83 30.69 -4.51
C PRO A 451 -22.50 31.36 -4.82
N GLN A 452 -21.81 31.89 -3.82
CA GLN A 452 -20.53 32.57 -4.01
C GLN A 452 -19.35 31.59 -4.22
N VAL A 453 -19.47 30.32 -3.89
CA VAL A 453 -18.36 29.37 -4.07
C VAL A 453 -18.43 28.61 -5.39
N GLY A 454 -19.60 28.54 -6.03
CA GLY A 454 -19.82 27.83 -7.29
C GLY A 454 -21.24 27.28 -7.43
N TYR A 455 -21.35 26.17 -8.16
CA TYR A 455 -22.60 25.45 -8.37
C TYR A 455 -22.34 23.96 -8.61
N PHE A 456 -23.39 23.15 -8.39
CA PHE A 456 -23.42 21.76 -8.84
C PHE A 456 -24.16 21.66 -10.15
N ASP A 457 -23.63 20.91 -11.10
CA ASP A 457 -24.34 20.62 -12.34
C ASP A 457 -25.38 19.48 -12.18
N GLU A 458 -26.08 19.13 -13.26
CA GLU A 458 -27.09 18.07 -13.26
C GLU A 458 -26.47 16.66 -13.06
N GLN A 459 -25.18 16.50 -13.32
CA GLN A 459 -24.41 15.26 -13.13
C GLN A 459 -23.85 15.16 -11.72
N GLY A 460 -23.93 16.23 -10.91
CA GLY A 460 -23.42 16.27 -9.55
C GLY A 460 -21.97 16.73 -9.41
N TYR A 461 -21.33 17.22 -10.49
CA TYR A 461 -20.02 17.85 -10.41
C TYR A 461 -20.12 19.26 -9.83
N PHE A 462 -19.24 19.58 -8.92
CA PHE A 462 -19.09 20.92 -8.38
C PHE A 462 -18.12 21.72 -9.25
N HIS A 463 -18.56 22.90 -9.67
CA HIS A 463 -17.77 23.87 -10.42
C HIS A 463 -17.48 25.07 -9.53
N ALA A 464 -16.21 25.27 -9.17
CA ALA A 464 -15.78 26.41 -8.38
C ALA A 464 -15.87 27.71 -9.20
N THR A 465 -16.18 28.81 -8.51
CA THR A 465 -16.19 30.15 -9.13
C THR A 465 -14.80 30.54 -9.67
N SER A 466 -14.77 31.43 -10.65
CA SER A 466 -13.54 31.98 -11.22
C SER A 466 -12.90 33.10 -10.36
N SER A 467 -13.40 33.34 -9.16
CA SER A 467 -12.89 34.38 -8.24
C SER A 467 -12.79 33.84 -6.82
N PRO A 468 -11.81 34.29 -6.04
CA PRO A 468 -11.65 33.88 -4.65
C PRO A 468 -12.92 34.13 -3.82
N SER A 469 -13.29 33.14 -3.04
CA SER A 469 -14.48 33.17 -2.18
C SER A 469 -14.42 32.09 -1.11
N SER A 470 -15.35 32.08 -0.17
CA SER A 470 -15.54 31.00 0.78
C SER A 470 -17.02 30.79 1.11
N GLY A 471 -17.37 29.61 1.47
CA GLY A 471 -18.74 29.22 1.80
C GLY A 471 -18.85 27.70 2.06
N ASN A 472 -20.06 27.16 1.96
CA ASN A 472 -20.33 25.78 2.30
C ASN A 472 -20.92 25.00 1.11
N LEU A 473 -20.53 23.74 1.04
CA LEU A 473 -21.20 22.69 0.29
C LEU A 473 -22.13 21.93 1.23
N TYR A 474 -23.25 21.49 0.73
CA TYR A 474 -24.25 20.75 1.49
C TYR A 474 -24.64 19.49 0.72
N VAL A 475 -24.78 18.38 1.45
CA VAL A 475 -25.38 17.16 0.95
C VAL A 475 -26.47 16.69 1.89
N SER A 476 -27.55 16.15 1.36
CA SER A 476 -28.67 15.60 2.14
C SER A 476 -29.11 14.25 1.60
N TYR A 477 -29.43 13.34 2.53
CA TYR A 477 -29.97 12.02 2.28
C TYR A 477 -30.97 11.63 3.36
N ASN A 478 -32.23 11.38 3.02
CA ASN A 478 -33.28 10.96 3.95
C ASN A 478 -33.37 11.78 5.25
N GLY A 479 -33.08 13.08 5.18
CA GLY A 479 -33.11 13.97 6.35
C GLY A 479 -31.80 14.02 7.14
N VAL A 480 -30.81 13.18 6.83
CA VAL A 480 -29.43 13.30 7.31
C VAL A 480 -28.72 14.30 6.40
N THR A 481 -27.92 15.19 6.99
CA THR A 481 -27.21 16.24 6.24
C THR A 481 -25.74 16.28 6.62
N ALA A 482 -24.88 16.59 5.65
CA ALA A 482 -23.49 16.97 5.92
C ALA A 482 -23.18 18.32 5.26
N THR A 483 -22.25 19.03 5.86
CA THR A 483 -21.76 20.33 5.40
C THR A 483 -20.25 20.29 5.33
N GLN A 484 -19.71 20.74 4.21
CA GLN A 484 -18.27 20.90 4.01
C GLN A 484 -17.98 22.37 3.72
N HIS A 485 -17.18 23.01 4.57
CA HIS A 485 -16.70 24.35 4.29
C HIS A 485 -15.61 24.30 3.21
N VAL A 486 -15.70 25.20 2.23
CA VAL A 486 -14.71 25.34 1.15
C VAL A 486 -14.24 26.76 1.02
N THR A 487 -12.99 26.94 0.69
CA THR A 487 -12.39 28.22 0.29
C THR A 487 -11.92 28.11 -1.16
N ILE A 488 -12.41 28.98 -2.01
CA ILE A 488 -11.96 29.09 -3.39
C ILE A 488 -10.88 30.17 -3.43
N MET A 489 -9.70 29.84 -3.93
CA MET A 489 -8.54 30.72 -3.87
C MET A 489 -7.80 30.81 -5.20
N GLU A 490 -7.14 31.92 -5.45
CA GLU A 490 -6.12 31.99 -6.49
C GLU A 490 -4.93 31.14 -6.04
N ALA A 491 -4.87 29.93 -6.58
CA ALA A 491 -3.73 29.04 -6.42
C ALA A 491 -2.90 29.10 -7.71
N GLN A 492 -1.60 28.92 -7.58
CA GLN A 492 -0.76 28.71 -8.75
C GLN A 492 -1.18 27.40 -9.41
N TRP A 493 -1.33 27.41 -10.71
CA TRP A 493 -1.61 26.21 -11.48
C TRP A 493 -0.28 25.61 -11.96
N GLN A 494 -0.25 24.30 -12.00
CA GLN A 494 0.90 23.52 -12.39
C GLN A 494 0.47 22.45 -13.38
N LEU A 495 1.26 22.22 -14.41
CA LEU A 495 1.11 21.07 -15.28
C LEU A 495 1.48 19.79 -14.50
N VAL A 496 0.71 18.71 -14.69
CA VAL A 496 1.01 17.41 -14.06
C VAL A 496 2.33 16.85 -14.57
N SER A 497 2.68 17.15 -15.82
CA SER A 497 3.96 16.78 -16.43
C SER A 497 4.61 18.01 -17.06
N ASP A 498 5.92 18.10 -16.97
CA ASP A 498 6.74 19.14 -17.64
C ASP A 498 7.17 18.70 -19.04
N SER A 499 7.03 17.42 -19.38
CA SER A 499 7.34 16.88 -20.69
C SER A 499 6.47 15.67 -21.05
N VAL A 500 6.21 15.49 -22.35
CA VAL A 500 5.47 14.34 -22.88
C VAL A 500 6.05 13.91 -24.23
N VAL A 501 6.06 12.62 -24.47
CA VAL A 501 6.32 12.07 -25.78
C VAL A 501 5.01 11.52 -26.34
N ILE A 502 4.62 11.96 -27.53
CA ILE A 502 3.40 11.54 -28.24
C ILE A 502 3.72 11.07 -29.65
N ASP A 503 2.80 10.36 -30.24
CA ASP A 503 2.83 9.95 -31.65
C ASP A 503 1.51 10.31 -32.35
N SER A 504 1.41 10.02 -33.62
CA SER A 504 0.23 10.35 -34.46
C SER A 504 -1.02 9.54 -34.06
N PHE A 505 -0.91 8.52 -33.24
CA PHE A 505 -2.00 7.63 -32.84
C PHE A 505 -2.50 7.92 -31.42
N HIS A 506 -1.68 8.54 -30.59
CA HIS A 506 -1.96 8.76 -29.17
C HIS A 506 -1.92 10.25 -28.84
N PRO A 507 -3.09 10.95 -28.90
CA PRO A 507 -3.20 12.32 -28.45
C PRO A 507 -2.97 12.38 -26.93
N TYR A 508 -2.51 13.51 -26.45
CA TYR A 508 -2.29 13.75 -25.01
C TYR A 508 -3.23 14.83 -24.50
N SER A 509 -4.01 14.52 -23.47
CA SER A 509 -4.83 15.50 -22.77
C SER A 509 -4.02 16.17 -21.65
N ILE A 510 -3.85 17.48 -21.71
CA ILE A 510 -3.15 18.26 -20.69
C ILE A 510 -3.95 18.16 -19.39
N ASN A 511 -3.25 17.84 -18.30
CA ASN A 511 -3.81 17.89 -16.96
C ASN A 511 -3.20 19.05 -16.18
N ILE A 512 -4.04 19.86 -15.56
CA ILE A 512 -3.64 21.00 -14.73
C ILE A 512 -4.09 20.72 -13.30
N ASN A 513 -3.16 20.94 -12.37
CA ASN A 513 -3.46 20.95 -10.95
C ASN A 513 -3.37 22.37 -10.41
N GLY A 514 -4.38 22.77 -9.65
CA GLY A 514 -4.30 23.95 -8.79
C GLY A 514 -3.64 23.58 -7.47
N ILE A 515 -2.66 24.33 -7.03
CA ILE A 515 -1.95 24.11 -5.77
C ILE A 515 -2.66 24.92 -4.69
N SER A 516 -3.69 24.35 -4.06
CA SER A 516 -4.53 25.05 -3.08
C SER A 516 -4.08 24.88 -1.62
N GLY A 517 -2.97 24.19 -1.37
CA GLY A 517 -2.38 24.01 -0.03
C GLY A 517 -2.79 22.73 0.71
N TYR A 518 -3.86 22.07 0.30
CA TYR A 518 -4.33 20.79 0.88
C TYR A 518 -4.46 19.66 -0.15
N GLY A 519 -3.90 19.82 -1.32
CA GLY A 519 -3.99 18.85 -2.37
C GLY A 519 -3.86 19.48 -3.74
N LEU A 520 -4.05 18.66 -4.74
CA LEU A 520 -3.99 19.04 -6.13
C LEU A 520 -5.43 19.04 -6.66
N ASP A 521 -5.97 20.23 -6.95
CA ASP A 521 -7.29 20.35 -7.55
C ASP A 521 -7.19 20.18 -9.07
N LYS A 522 -8.04 19.40 -9.67
CA LYS A 522 -8.14 19.35 -11.14
C LYS A 522 -8.75 20.64 -11.63
N VAL A 523 -8.05 21.34 -12.51
CA VAL A 523 -8.53 22.52 -13.22
C VAL A 523 -8.89 22.09 -14.64
N ASP A 524 -10.10 22.47 -15.11
CA ASP A 524 -10.52 22.16 -16.47
C ASP A 524 -9.59 22.86 -17.48
N PRO A 525 -8.86 22.13 -18.34
CA PRO A 525 -7.99 22.73 -19.35
C PRO A 525 -8.72 23.68 -20.30
N SER A 526 -10.03 23.57 -20.48
CA SER A 526 -10.82 24.42 -21.35
C SER A 526 -10.95 25.88 -20.87
N VAL A 527 -10.63 26.17 -19.60
CA VAL A 527 -10.60 27.54 -19.06
C VAL A 527 -9.32 28.32 -19.43
N VAL A 528 -8.37 27.64 -20.10
CA VAL A 528 -7.06 28.13 -20.47
C VAL A 528 -6.97 28.36 -21.97
N GLU A 529 -6.39 29.45 -22.39
CA GLU A 529 -6.02 29.66 -23.80
C GLU A 529 -4.65 29.04 -24.06
N TRP A 530 -4.65 27.97 -24.87
CA TRP A 530 -3.47 27.21 -25.21
C TRP A 530 -2.82 27.72 -26.50
N TYR A 531 -1.48 27.61 -26.58
CA TYR A 531 -0.74 27.80 -27.81
C TYR A 531 0.40 26.79 -27.93
N THR A 532 0.76 26.44 -29.16
CA THR A 532 1.99 25.71 -29.46
C THR A 532 3.04 26.66 -30.03
N ALA A 533 4.30 26.49 -29.65
CA ALA A 533 5.40 27.26 -30.19
C ALA A 533 5.75 26.88 -31.65
N ASN A 534 5.34 25.70 -32.10
CA ASN A 534 5.51 25.23 -33.48
C ASN A 534 4.37 24.28 -33.88
N ASP A 535 3.45 24.81 -34.68
CA ASP A 535 2.28 24.10 -35.21
C ASP A 535 2.59 23.03 -36.28
N GLN A 536 3.84 22.99 -36.74
CA GLN A 536 4.32 21.95 -37.67
C GLN A 536 4.72 20.66 -36.91
N VAL A 537 4.82 20.71 -35.58
CA VAL A 537 5.18 19.57 -34.72
C VAL A 537 3.95 19.01 -34.04
N CYS A 538 3.17 19.85 -33.37
CA CYS A 538 1.91 19.45 -32.75
C CYS A 538 0.88 20.57 -32.79
N ALA A 539 -0.39 20.22 -32.72
CA ALA A 539 -1.49 21.12 -32.47
C ALA A 539 -2.07 20.93 -31.09
N VAL A 540 -2.67 21.97 -30.53
CA VAL A 540 -3.41 21.91 -29.26
C VAL A 540 -4.77 22.55 -29.46
N ASP A 541 -5.83 21.90 -29.01
CA ASP A 541 -7.19 22.42 -29.11
C ASP A 541 -7.58 23.24 -27.86
N THR A 542 -8.80 23.76 -27.84
CA THR A 542 -9.32 24.55 -26.71
C THR A 542 -9.57 23.73 -25.46
N GLY A 543 -9.67 22.42 -25.55
CA GLY A 543 -9.80 21.50 -24.42
C GLY A 543 -8.45 21.06 -23.85
N GLY A 544 -7.33 21.55 -24.42
CA GLY A 544 -5.99 21.15 -24.02
C GLY A 544 -5.57 19.77 -24.56
N VAL A 545 -6.21 19.29 -25.64
CA VAL A 545 -5.81 18.03 -26.28
C VAL A 545 -4.71 18.32 -27.30
N ILE A 546 -3.54 17.70 -27.11
CA ILE A 546 -2.40 17.82 -28.02
C ILE A 546 -2.43 16.66 -29.01
N THR A 547 -2.35 17.00 -30.30
CA THR A 547 -2.25 16.03 -31.39
C THR A 547 -0.93 16.19 -32.13
N ALA A 548 -0.29 15.09 -32.48
CA ALA A 548 0.96 15.09 -33.25
C ALA A 548 0.68 15.48 -34.69
N VAL A 549 1.59 16.29 -35.26
CA VAL A 549 1.57 16.68 -36.69
C VAL A 549 2.75 16.07 -37.42
N ALA A 550 3.96 16.21 -36.90
CA ALA A 550 5.18 15.62 -37.45
C ALA A 550 6.25 15.44 -36.38
N ASP A 551 7.19 14.51 -36.62
CA ASP A 551 8.32 14.29 -35.72
C ASP A 551 9.07 15.59 -35.43
N GLY A 552 9.39 15.79 -34.16
CA GLY A 552 10.08 16.99 -33.70
C GLY A 552 9.85 17.29 -32.21
N GLN A 553 10.27 18.47 -31.84
CA GLN A 553 10.13 18.93 -30.43
C GLN A 553 9.62 20.37 -30.43
N THR A 554 8.68 20.66 -29.53
CA THR A 554 8.14 22.00 -29.33
C THR A 554 7.66 22.18 -27.91
N PHE A 555 7.16 23.38 -27.58
CA PHE A 555 6.51 23.67 -26.32
C PHE A 555 5.04 24.00 -26.55
N VAL A 556 4.18 23.51 -25.68
CA VAL A 556 2.80 23.92 -25.52
C VAL A 556 2.71 24.70 -24.21
N GLY A 557 2.17 25.89 -24.26
CA GLY A 557 2.06 26.79 -23.15
C GLY A 557 0.71 27.51 -23.10
N SER A 558 0.54 28.35 -22.10
CA SER A 558 -0.65 29.14 -21.86
C SER A 558 -0.32 30.61 -21.65
N THR A 559 -1.29 31.47 -21.90
CA THR A 559 -1.21 32.89 -21.56
C THR A 559 -1.83 33.20 -20.21
N HIS A 560 -2.36 32.16 -19.51
CA HIS A 560 -3.04 32.35 -18.26
C HIS A 560 -2.07 32.71 -17.12
N PRO A 561 -2.32 33.77 -16.31
CA PRO A 561 -1.35 34.26 -15.32
C PRO A 561 -1.05 33.27 -14.19
N LEU A 562 -1.95 32.33 -13.91
CA LEU A 562 -1.75 31.31 -12.86
C LEU A 562 -1.01 30.05 -13.36
N LEU A 563 -0.84 29.88 -14.68
CA LEU A 563 -0.14 28.77 -15.30
C LEU A 563 1.10 29.30 -16.04
N ALA A 564 2.21 29.42 -15.33
CA ALA A 564 3.47 29.91 -15.89
C ALA A 564 4.28 28.81 -16.60
N ASP A 565 3.94 27.56 -16.39
CA ASP A 565 4.65 26.42 -16.92
C ASP A 565 4.34 26.20 -18.41
N SER A 566 5.28 25.54 -19.10
CA SER A 566 5.07 25.06 -20.45
C SER A 566 5.45 23.58 -20.55
N LEU A 567 4.63 22.82 -21.27
CA LEU A 567 4.83 21.40 -21.53
C LEU A 567 5.79 21.22 -22.70
N LEU A 568 6.90 20.54 -22.47
CA LEU A 568 7.78 20.09 -23.53
C LEU A 568 7.13 18.92 -24.27
N VAL A 569 6.74 19.14 -25.53
CA VAL A 569 6.14 18.09 -26.36
C VAL A 569 7.16 17.59 -27.35
N ARG A 570 7.37 16.30 -27.33
CA ARG A 570 8.21 15.58 -28.27
C ARG A 570 7.35 14.63 -29.08
N VAL A 571 7.31 14.83 -30.40
CA VAL A 571 6.60 13.93 -31.29
C VAL A 571 7.61 12.96 -31.89
N GLU A 572 7.41 11.68 -31.60
CA GLU A 572 8.22 10.58 -32.11
C GLU A 572 7.31 9.49 -32.65
N ASN A 573 7.08 9.52 -33.96
CA ASN A 573 6.34 8.46 -34.61
C ASN A 573 7.20 7.20 -34.73
N PRO A 574 6.67 6.01 -34.42
CA PRO A 574 7.38 4.75 -34.61
C PRO A 574 7.85 4.60 -36.06
N LYS A 575 9.14 4.31 -36.23
CA LYS A 575 9.75 4.15 -37.58
C LYS A 575 9.55 2.73 -38.10
N GLY A 576 8.54 2.05 -37.69
CA GLY A 576 8.21 0.68 -38.03
C GLY A 576 7.44 0.02 -36.90
N ARG A 577 7.14 -1.25 -37.05
CA ARG A 577 6.40 -2.06 -36.10
C ARG A 577 7.10 -2.20 -34.74
N VAL A 578 8.42 -2.14 -34.71
CA VAL A 578 9.25 -2.31 -33.52
C VAL A 578 10.13 -1.09 -33.33
N THR A 579 10.07 -0.51 -32.13
CA THR A 579 10.95 0.58 -31.72
C THR A 579 11.78 0.14 -30.52
N THR A 580 13.11 0.12 -30.70
CA THR A 580 14.03 -0.22 -29.60
C THR A 580 14.10 0.95 -28.61
N ILE A 581 14.14 0.66 -27.32
CA ILE A 581 14.42 1.67 -26.26
C ILE A 581 15.94 1.95 -26.27
N GLU A 582 16.44 2.53 -27.36
CA GLU A 582 17.85 2.56 -27.71
C GLU A 582 18.72 3.29 -26.69
N ASN A 583 18.33 4.49 -26.32
CA ASN A 583 19.18 5.34 -25.49
C ASN A 583 19.18 4.98 -24.01
N ALA A 584 18.25 4.14 -23.57
CA ALA A 584 18.11 3.78 -22.17
C ALA A 584 19.10 2.70 -21.73
N LEU A 585 19.64 1.91 -22.67
CA LEU A 585 20.49 0.73 -22.38
C LEU A 585 21.97 0.93 -22.73
N ILE A 586 22.31 1.97 -23.48
CA ILE A 586 23.68 2.18 -24.00
C ILE A 586 24.63 2.68 -22.91
N ASP A 587 24.12 3.35 -21.87
CA ASP A 587 24.94 3.87 -20.79
C ASP A 587 24.69 3.09 -19.48
N PRO A 588 25.46 2.02 -19.23
CA PRO A 588 25.32 1.20 -18.04
C PRO A 588 25.62 1.97 -16.73
N ASP A 589 26.29 3.12 -16.81
CA ASP A 589 26.59 3.94 -15.63
C ASP A 589 25.33 4.66 -15.11
N THR A 590 24.28 4.78 -15.92
CA THR A 590 22.99 5.35 -15.52
C THR A 590 22.01 4.33 -15.00
N TRP A 591 22.28 3.03 -15.13
CA TRP A 591 21.44 1.95 -14.64
C TRP A 591 21.96 1.38 -13.32
N THR A 592 21.04 1.14 -12.41
CA THR A 592 21.37 0.43 -11.16
C THR A 592 21.11 -1.06 -11.35
N VAL A 593 22.18 -1.84 -11.41
CA VAL A 593 22.09 -3.29 -11.43
C VAL A 593 22.38 -3.84 -10.04
N THR A 594 21.47 -4.65 -9.50
CA THR A 594 21.63 -5.32 -8.21
C THR A 594 21.49 -6.82 -8.35
N GLN A 595 22.20 -7.56 -7.52
CA GLN A 595 22.20 -9.02 -7.50
C GLN A 595 21.92 -9.53 -6.09
N SER A 596 21.14 -10.58 -5.95
CA SER A 596 20.93 -11.25 -4.67
C SER A 596 22.22 -11.89 -4.15
N GLY A 597 22.48 -11.74 -2.85
CA GLY A 597 23.57 -12.44 -2.15
C GLY A 597 24.98 -11.88 -2.35
N GLY A 598 25.15 -10.74 -3.02
CA GLY A 598 26.47 -10.12 -3.16
C GLY A 598 26.56 -9.01 -4.19
N ASN A 599 27.72 -8.36 -4.25
CA ASN A 599 28.01 -7.23 -5.17
C ASN A 599 29.09 -7.54 -6.22
N ASN A 600 29.45 -8.81 -6.41
CA ASN A 600 30.48 -9.21 -7.37
C ASN A 600 29.91 -9.31 -8.78
N ARG A 601 29.68 -8.17 -9.42
CA ARG A 601 29.21 -8.08 -10.80
C ARG A 601 29.93 -6.97 -11.56
N THR A 602 29.99 -7.14 -12.86
CA THR A 602 30.46 -6.15 -13.82
C THR A 602 29.36 -5.96 -14.87
N VAL A 603 29.07 -4.72 -15.22
CA VAL A 603 28.12 -4.38 -16.30
C VAL A 603 28.91 -3.80 -17.44
N VAL A 604 28.70 -4.32 -18.65
CA VAL A 604 29.37 -3.88 -19.87
C VAL A 604 28.30 -3.46 -20.90
N ALA A 605 28.46 -2.31 -21.51
CA ALA A 605 27.58 -1.85 -22.58
C ALA A 605 27.75 -2.74 -23.83
N LEU A 606 26.64 -3.07 -24.48
CA LEU A 606 26.55 -3.64 -25.81
C LEU A 606 25.99 -2.58 -26.78
N ASP A 607 26.02 -2.83 -28.09
CA ASP A 607 25.51 -1.86 -29.06
C ASP A 607 24.07 -1.41 -28.82
N ASN A 608 23.18 -2.35 -28.40
CA ASN A 608 21.78 -2.07 -28.09
C ASN A 608 21.36 -2.68 -26.73
N GLY A 609 22.28 -2.82 -25.77
CA GLY A 609 21.94 -3.46 -24.52
C GLY A 609 23.10 -3.53 -23.55
N MET A 610 23.03 -4.50 -22.64
CA MET A 610 24.07 -4.71 -21.62
C MET A 610 24.41 -6.19 -21.43
N GLN A 611 25.63 -6.44 -20.99
CA GLN A 611 26.08 -7.71 -20.45
C GLN A 611 26.36 -7.56 -18.96
N ILE A 612 25.83 -8.48 -18.16
CA ILE A 612 26.01 -8.53 -16.71
C ILE A 612 26.79 -9.80 -16.39
N ASP A 613 28.06 -9.63 -16.04
CA ASP A 613 28.92 -10.71 -15.57
C ASP A 613 28.91 -10.71 -14.04
N PHE A 614 28.63 -11.84 -13.43
CA PHE A 614 28.51 -11.95 -11.97
C PHE A 614 28.99 -13.31 -11.47
N THR A 615 29.29 -13.35 -10.16
CA THR A 615 29.64 -14.60 -9.48
C THR A 615 28.44 -15.12 -8.71
N GLY A 616 28.15 -16.41 -8.86
CA GLY A 616 27.06 -17.07 -8.15
C GLY A 616 27.21 -16.96 -6.64
N ALA A 617 26.16 -16.51 -5.97
CA ALA A 617 26.09 -16.34 -4.53
C ALA A 617 24.93 -17.14 -3.93
N SER A 618 25.07 -17.54 -2.67
CA SER A 618 24.00 -18.23 -1.95
C SER A 618 22.82 -17.27 -1.73
N SER A 619 21.67 -17.59 -2.29
CA SER A 619 20.42 -16.86 -2.09
C SER A 619 19.24 -17.82 -2.15
N ARG A 620 18.26 -17.60 -1.31
CA ARG A 620 17.00 -18.37 -1.31
C ARG A 620 16.16 -18.10 -2.57
N ASN A 621 16.18 -16.84 -3.02
CA ASN A 621 15.49 -16.40 -4.22
C ASN A 621 16.50 -15.59 -5.06
N PRO A 622 17.29 -16.25 -5.93
CA PRO A 622 18.30 -15.57 -6.73
C PRO A 622 17.66 -14.65 -7.77
N TYR A 623 18.17 -13.42 -7.87
CA TYR A 623 17.70 -12.44 -8.84
C TYR A 623 18.80 -11.49 -9.33
N ILE A 624 18.57 -10.92 -10.51
CA ILE A 624 19.19 -9.69 -11.00
C ILE A 624 18.09 -8.67 -11.21
N LYS A 625 18.23 -7.48 -10.62
CA LYS A 625 17.35 -6.35 -10.81
C LYS A 625 18.11 -5.26 -11.58
N ILE A 626 17.50 -4.76 -12.65
CA ILE A 626 18.00 -3.68 -13.49
C ILE A 626 17.00 -2.55 -13.37
N ALA A 627 17.41 -1.46 -12.73
CA ALA A 627 16.53 -0.36 -12.40
C ALA A 627 17.00 0.95 -13.00
N LYS A 628 16.11 1.59 -13.74
CA LYS A 628 16.14 2.97 -14.20
C LYS A 628 14.72 3.34 -14.60
N ALA A 629 14.26 4.51 -14.21
CA ALA A 629 13.01 5.04 -14.73
C ALA A 629 13.18 5.43 -16.20
N VAL A 630 12.55 4.69 -17.11
CA VAL A 630 12.57 4.95 -18.55
C VAL A 630 11.18 5.33 -18.98
N GLN A 631 11.01 6.52 -19.53
CA GLN A 631 9.74 6.96 -20.08
C GLN A 631 9.38 6.13 -21.31
N ILE A 632 8.13 5.67 -21.36
CA ILE A 632 7.55 4.93 -22.48
C ILE A 632 6.74 5.90 -23.32
N TRP A 633 6.95 5.89 -24.64
CA TRP A 633 6.19 6.74 -25.57
C TRP A 633 4.84 6.10 -25.87
N GLY A 634 3.80 6.91 -25.99
CA GLY A 634 2.48 6.42 -26.31
C GLY A 634 2.10 5.17 -25.50
N LEU A 635 1.25 4.33 -26.02
CA LEU A 635 0.90 3.03 -25.45
C LEU A 635 1.33 1.91 -26.39
N PRO A 636 2.46 1.23 -26.16
CA PRO A 636 2.83 0.09 -26.98
C PRO A 636 1.88 -1.08 -26.72
N ASP A 637 1.67 -1.91 -27.73
CA ASP A 637 0.91 -3.17 -27.59
C ASP A 637 1.71 -4.16 -26.72
N THR A 638 3.04 -4.14 -26.86
CA THR A 638 3.91 -5.12 -26.20
C THR A 638 5.24 -4.51 -25.78
N LEU A 639 5.72 -4.85 -24.60
CA LEU A 639 7.10 -4.67 -24.19
C LEU A 639 7.86 -5.98 -24.46
N ARG A 640 8.87 -5.93 -25.33
CA ARG A 640 9.69 -7.09 -25.70
C ARG A 640 11.07 -6.99 -25.04
N VAL A 641 11.46 -8.05 -24.33
CA VAL A 641 12.80 -8.17 -23.75
C VAL A 641 13.51 -9.38 -24.35
N ARG A 642 14.70 -9.15 -24.89
CA ARG A 642 15.59 -10.20 -25.37
C ARG A 642 16.66 -10.48 -24.33
N MET A 643 16.88 -11.76 -24.02
CA MET A 643 17.88 -12.20 -23.05
C MET A 643 18.68 -13.37 -23.58
N VAL A 644 19.98 -13.38 -23.37
CA VAL A 644 20.85 -14.54 -23.59
C VAL A 644 21.41 -14.99 -22.24
N PRO A 645 20.80 -16.03 -21.64
CA PRO A 645 21.08 -16.41 -20.26
C PRO A 645 22.44 -17.10 -20.04
N GLY A 646 23.14 -17.52 -21.10
CA GLY A 646 24.33 -18.35 -20.96
C GLY A 646 24.03 -19.64 -20.21
N ASP A 647 24.77 -19.87 -19.11
CA ASP A 647 24.56 -21.06 -18.25
C ASP A 647 23.54 -20.86 -17.13
N ILE A 648 22.82 -19.72 -17.13
CA ILE A 648 21.83 -19.38 -16.11
C ILE A 648 20.48 -20.00 -16.49
N GLN A 649 19.85 -20.69 -15.56
CA GLN A 649 18.48 -21.17 -15.71
C GLN A 649 17.49 -20.10 -15.24
N LEU A 650 16.92 -19.34 -16.16
CA LEU A 650 15.94 -18.31 -15.88
C LEU A 650 14.64 -18.93 -15.34
N LYS A 651 13.98 -18.23 -14.41
CA LYS A 651 12.74 -18.67 -13.78
C LYS A 651 11.56 -17.73 -14.06
N SER A 652 11.76 -16.44 -13.96
CA SER A 652 10.74 -15.44 -14.35
C SER A 652 11.39 -14.10 -14.68
N LEU A 653 10.69 -13.32 -15.50
CA LEU A 653 10.94 -11.90 -15.73
C LEU A 653 9.76 -11.12 -15.16
N LYS A 654 10.04 -10.14 -14.31
CA LYS A 654 9.07 -9.15 -13.84
C LYS A 654 9.44 -7.78 -14.37
N MET A 655 8.44 -7.02 -14.77
CA MET A 655 8.58 -5.62 -15.17
C MET A 655 7.65 -4.78 -14.31
N LEU A 656 8.14 -3.67 -13.80
CA LEU A 656 7.34 -2.71 -13.04
C LEU A 656 7.12 -1.47 -13.87
N LEU A 657 5.86 -1.15 -14.13
CA LEU A 657 5.42 0.10 -14.75
C LEU A 657 4.86 1.04 -13.68
N GLU A 658 5.03 2.35 -13.86
CA GLU A 658 4.51 3.40 -12.99
C GLU A 658 3.94 4.53 -13.85
N ASN A 659 2.73 5.02 -13.51
CA ASN A 659 2.12 6.18 -14.19
C ASN A 659 2.53 7.51 -13.53
N ALA A 660 2.03 8.63 -14.07
CA ALA A 660 2.33 9.98 -13.56
C ALA A 660 1.91 10.21 -12.10
N TYR A 661 0.93 9.45 -11.58
CA TYR A 661 0.48 9.52 -10.19
C TYR A 661 1.21 8.56 -9.24
N GLY A 662 2.20 7.81 -9.76
CA GLY A 662 2.94 6.82 -8.97
C GLY A 662 2.18 5.50 -8.77
N GLU A 663 1.08 5.29 -9.48
CA GLU A 663 0.39 4.00 -9.51
C GLU A 663 1.22 2.98 -10.27
N ARG A 664 1.24 1.75 -9.79
CA ARG A 664 2.18 0.73 -10.26
C ARG A 664 1.48 -0.55 -10.64
N VAL A 665 1.94 -1.12 -11.75
CA VAL A 665 1.57 -2.46 -12.19
C VAL A 665 2.82 -3.29 -12.38
N THR A 666 2.83 -4.50 -11.83
CA THR A 666 3.89 -5.47 -12.04
C THR A 666 3.40 -6.57 -12.97
N ILE A 667 4.13 -6.77 -14.05
CA ILE A 667 3.92 -7.85 -15.00
C ILE A 667 4.92 -8.95 -14.70
N GLU A 668 4.47 -10.19 -14.54
CA GLU A 668 5.34 -11.35 -14.32
C GLU A 668 5.16 -12.40 -15.40
N TYR A 669 6.27 -12.81 -16.02
CA TYR A 669 6.33 -13.88 -17.00
C TYR A 669 7.13 -15.06 -16.46
N PRO A 670 6.55 -16.24 -16.32
CA PRO A 670 7.29 -17.44 -16.00
C PRO A 670 8.19 -17.84 -17.19
N LEU A 671 9.41 -18.24 -16.90
CA LEU A 671 10.39 -18.72 -17.85
C LEU A 671 10.75 -20.16 -17.46
N ASP A 672 10.42 -21.12 -18.30
CA ASP A 672 10.55 -22.56 -18.00
C ASP A 672 12.01 -23.05 -18.09
N GLY A 673 12.94 -22.44 -17.38
CA GLY A 673 14.32 -22.91 -17.22
C GLY A 673 15.07 -23.20 -18.52
N THR A 674 14.64 -22.60 -19.64
CA THR A 674 15.18 -22.90 -20.96
C THR A 674 16.61 -22.43 -21.09
N THR A 675 17.50 -23.34 -21.43
CA THR A 675 18.88 -23.08 -21.83
C THR A 675 18.94 -22.79 -23.34
N SER A 676 18.11 -21.88 -23.85
CA SER A 676 18.18 -21.46 -25.24
C SER A 676 19.27 -20.40 -25.43
N SER A 677 19.78 -20.29 -26.67
CA SER A 677 20.77 -19.27 -27.00
C SER A 677 20.21 -17.85 -26.84
N GLU A 678 18.91 -17.68 -26.99
CA GLU A 678 18.17 -16.43 -26.78
C GLU A 678 16.77 -16.74 -26.25
N VAL A 679 16.31 -15.94 -25.29
CA VAL A 679 14.94 -15.94 -24.75
C VAL A 679 14.30 -14.61 -25.10
N ILE A 680 13.16 -14.62 -25.74
CA ILE A 680 12.35 -13.45 -26.05
C ILE A 680 11.09 -13.51 -25.17
N VAL A 681 10.84 -12.44 -24.43
CA VAL A 681 9.63 -12.27 -23.63
C VAL A 681 8.84 -11.11 -24.22
N ASP A 682 7.63 -11.40 -24.68
CA ASP A 682 6.66 -10.43 -25.16
C ASP A 682 5.61 -10.18 -24.08
N ALA A 683 5.60 -8.98 -23.54
CA ALA A 683 4.71 -8.55 -22.46
C ALA A 683 3.58 -7.68 -23.03
N PRO A 684 2.34 -8.19 -23.21
CA PRO A 684 1.22 -7.36 -23.64
C PRO A 684 0.97 -6.25 -22.59
N VAL A 685 0.92 -5.02 -23.07
CA VAL A 685 0.65 -3.86 -22.20
C VAL A 685 -0.84 -3.59 -22.13
N THR A 686 -1.59 -3.93 -23.17
CA THR A 686 -3.05 -3.74 -23.29
C THR A 686 -3.83 -4.47 -22.18
N ASP A 687 -3.43 -5.68 -21.82
CA ASP A 687 -4.08 -6.47 -20.77
C ASP A 687 -3.93 -5.86 -19.36
N ILE A 688 -3.08 -4.84 -19.21
CA ILE A 688 -2.70 -4.22 -17.94
C ILE A 688 -3.38 -2.88 -17.80
N CYS A 689 -3.67 -2.20 -18.91
CA CYS A 689 -4.29 -0.88 -18.92
C CYS A 689 -5.72 -0.91 -18.39
N ASP A 690 -6.42 -2.03 -18.54
CA ASP A 690 -7.78 -2.21 -18.02
C ASP A 690 -7.83 -2.47 -16.50
N SER A 691 -6.70 -2.82 -15.90
CA SER A 691 -6.64 -3.19 -14.47
C SER A 691 -6.03 -2.10 -13.56
N ALA A 692 -5.31 -1.15 -14.15
CA ALA A 692 -4.79 0.01 -13.47
C ALA A 692 -5.04 1.21 -14.39
N ASP A 693 -5.42 2.36 -13.82
CA ASP A 693 -5.63 3.60 -14.58
C ASP A 693 -4.29 4.11 -15.14
N LEU A 694 -3.66 3.28 -16.00
CA LEU A 694 -2.42 3.58 -16.70
C LEU A 694 -2.60 4.61 -17.82
N GLY A 695 -3.83 5.11 -18.04
CA GLY A 695 -4.11 6.21 -18.99
C GLY A 695 -3.48 7.56 -18.58
N ASN A 696 -2.83 7.62 -17.41
CA ASN A 696 -2.20 8.84 -16.92
C ASN A 696 -0.70 8.87 -17.28
N PHE A 697 -0.41 9.45 -18.43
CA PHE A 697 0.95 9.63 -18.93
C PHE A 697 1.73 10.75 -18.21
N PRO A 698 3.09 10.69 -18.20
CA PRO A 698 3.91 9.66 -18.83
C PRO A 698 3.95 8.35 -18.06
N LEU A 699 4.02 7.23 -18.78
CA LEU A 699 4.36 5.94 -18.20
C LEU A 699 5.89 5.81 -18.06
N HIS A 700 6.31 5.15 -16.99
CA HIS A 700 7.71 4.79 -16.77
C HIS A 700 7.86 3.30 -16.55
N LEU A 701 8.84 2.70 -17.22
CA LEU A 701 9.36 1.41 -16.83
C LEU A 701 10.36 1.64 -15.69
N VAL A 702 10.08 1.11 -14.50
CA VAL A 702 10.88 1.38 -13.28
C VAL A 702 12.03 0.40 -13.12
N TYR A 703 11.76 -0.88 -13.37
CA TYR A 703 12.78 -1.92 -13.37
C TYR A 703 12.38 -3.19 -14.10
N TYR A 704 13.40 -3.97 -14.47
CA TYR A 704 13.32 -5.40 -14.78
C TYR A 704 13.85 -6.19 -13.60
N TYR A 705 13.16 -7.28 -13.25
CA TYR A 705 13.53 -8.16 -12.16
C TYR A 705 13.54 -9.60 -12.68
N ILE A 706 14.75 -10.12 -12.89
CA ILE A 706 14.99 -11.42 -13.49
C ILE A 706 15.32 -12.41 -12.38
N THR A 707 14.45 -13.41 -12.18
CA THR A 707 14.72 -14.51 -11.23
C THR A 707 15.29 -15.71 -11.95
N TYR A 708 16.13 -16.47 -11.25
CA TYR A 708 16.78 -17.67 -11.79
C TYR A 708 16.94 -18.75 -10.73
N ASN A 709 17.21 -19.99 -11.16
CA ASN A 709 17.45 -21.10 -10.23
C ASN A 709 18.75 -20.88 -9.44
N SER A 710 18.86 -21.53 -8.26
CA SER A 710 20.00 -21.36 -7.38
C SER A 710 21.33 -21.59 -8.13
N PRO A 711 22.23 -20.61 -8.20
CA PRO A 711 23.50 -20.74 -8.91
C PRO A 711 24.48 -21.55 -8.07
N VAL A 712 25.49 -22.11 -8.71
CA VAL A 712 26.65 -22.67 -8.00
C VAL A 712 27.47 -21.54 -7.41
N VAL A 713 27.65 -21.56 -6.09
CA VAL A 713 28.39 -20.51 -5.38
C VAL A 713 29.84 -20.45 -5.84
N GLY A 714 30.30 -19.25 -6.18
CA GLY A 714 31.66 -18.99 -6.66
C GLY A 714 31.89 -19.23 -8.16
N GLN A 715 30.90 -19.75 -8.90
CA GLN A 715 31.00 -19.91 -10.34
C GLN A 715 30.68 -18.59 -11.06
N PRO A 716 31.42 -18.21 -12.12
CA PRO A 716 31.09 -17.07 -12.95
C PRO A 716 29.91 -17.37 -13.88
N TYR A 717 29.05 -16.37 -14.06
CA TYR A 717 27.90 -16.39 -14.96
C TYR A 717 27.87 -15.11 -15.79
N SER A 718 27.26 -15.16 -16.96
CA SER A 718 27.05 -14.01 -17.84
C SER A 718 25.62 -14.00 -18.36
N LEU A 719 24.91 -12.91 -18.14
CA LEU A 719 23.60 -12.64 -18.71
C LEU A 719 23.71 -11.48 -19.67
N LYS A 720 23.28 -11.66 -20.92
CA LYS A 720 23.19 -10.57 -21.88
C LYS A 720 21.75 -10.17 -22.09
N ILE A 721 21.50 -8.88 -22.20
CA ILE A 721 20.23 -8.27 -22.58
C ILE A 721 20.49 -7.46 -23.84
N PRO A 722 20.46 -8.09 -25.03
CA PRO A 722 20.81 -7.45 -26.29
C PRO A 722 19.76 -6.47 -26.82
N GLY A 723 18.59 -6.40 -26.20
CA GLY A 723 17.57 -5.43 -26.58
C GLY A 723 16.35 -5.44 -25.66
N MET A 724 15.76 -4.26 -25.53
CA MET A 724 14.43 -4.02 -25.01
C MET A 724 13.69 -3.18 -26.03
N GLU A 725 12.51 -3.62 -26.43
CA GLU A 725 11.79 -3.05 -27.56
C GLU A 725 10.36 -2.67 -27.13
N LEU A 726 9.89 -1.53 -27.62
CA LEU A 726 8.48 -1.17 -27.65
C LEU A 726 7.91 -1.68 -28.97
N VAL A 727 6.88 -2.50 -28.92
CA VAL A 727 6.24 -3.08 -30.12
C VAL A 727 4.86 -2.46 -30.27
N TYR A 728 4.62 -1.87 -31.44
CA TYR A 728 3.34 -1.25 -31.81
C TYR A 728 2.76 -2.05 -32.99
N ASP A 729 2.07 -3.14 -32.70
CA ASP A 729 1.52 -4.05 -33.73
C ASP A 729 0.41 -3.39 -34.58
N SER A 730 -0.35 -2.49 -33.94
CA SER A 730 -1.40 -1.69 -34.59
C SER A 730 -0.85 -0.66 -35.59
N MET A 731 0.47 -0.41 -35.59
CA MET A 731 1.13 0.61 -36.40
C MET A 731 1.93 0.02 -37.55
N SER A 732 1.57 -1.14 -38.07
CA SER A 732 2.25 -1.71 -39.23
C SER A 732 2.14 -0.77 -40.42
N PRO A 733 3.25 -0.24 -40.97
CA PRO A 733 3.20 0.70 -42.12
C PRO A 733 2.55 0.14 -43.36
N ASP A 734 2.44 -1.19 -43.47
CA ASP A 734 1.89 -1.88 -44.62
C ASP A 734 0.39 -2.22 -44.52
N GLU A 735 -0.24 -2.05 -43.35
CA GLU A 735 -1.65 -2.39 -43.16
C GLU A 735 -2.61 -1.20 -43.08
N HIS A 736 -2.11 0.02 -42.90
CA HIS A 736 -2.95 1.24 -42.87
C HIS A 736 -2.58 2.18 -44.04
N GLN A 737 -2.70 1.75 -45.27
CA GLN A 737 -3.32 2.61 -46.25
C GLN A 737 -4.74 2.87 -45.73
N PRO A 738 -5.13 4.13 -45.51
CA PRO A 738 -6.51 4.39 -45.06
C PRO A 738 -7.43 3.65 -46.03
N ILE A 739 -8.14 2.65 -45.50
CA ILE A 739 -9.13 1.95 -46.33
C ILE A 739 -10.15 3.01 -46.67
N TYR A 740 -10.27 3.32 -47.94
CA TYR A 740 -11.19 4.33 -48.42
C TYR A 740 -12.62 4.00 -47.93
N GLY A 741 -13.15 4.80 -46.97
CA GLY A 741 -14.42 4.56 -46.34
C GLY A 741 -14.37 3.99 -44.92
N ASP A 742 -13.20 3.62 -44.38
CA ASP A 742 -12.98 3.27 -42.97
C ASP A 742 -12.69 4.56 -42.17
N VAL A 743 -13.76 5.17 -41.67
CA VAL A 743 -13.70 6.49 -41.00
C VAL A 743 -13.24 6.38 -39.57
N ASN A 744 -13.58 5.27 -38.92
CA ASN A 744 -13.23 5.01 -37.50
C ASN A 744 -11.88 4.29 -37.37
N CYS A 745 -11.23 3.94 -38.45
CA CYS A 745 -9.91 3.27 -38.53
C CYS A 745 -9.89 1.91 -37.79
N ASP A 746 -11.02 1.17 -37.80
CA ASP A 746 -11.10 -0.17 -37.18
C ASP A 746 -10.69 -1.31 -38.14
N GLY A 747 -10.30 -0.98 -39.37
CA GLY A 747 -9.87 -1.92 -40.43
C GLY A 747 -11.02 -2.55 -41.20
N ALA A 748 -12.27 -2.11 -41.03
CA ALA A 748 -13.45 -2.67 -41.70
C ALA A 748 -14.46 -1.60 -42.10
N ILE A 749 -14.86 -1.52 -43.34
CA ILE A 749 -15.92 -0.63 -43.80
C ILE A 749 -17.28 -1.23 -43.39
N ASN A 750 -17.94 -0.60 -42.42
CA ASN A 750 -19.21 -1.10 -41.87
C ASN A 750 -20.10 0.04 -41.31
N ILE A 751 -21.18 -0.31 -40.60
CA ILE A 751 -22.11 0.65 -40.04
C ILE A 751 -21.50 1.56 -38.98
N ALA A 752 -20.37 1.19 -38.37
CA ALA A 752 -19.66 2.00 -37.38
C ALA A 752 -19.06 3.25 -38.03
N ASP A 753 -18.59 3.16 -39.30
CA ASP A 753 -18.08 4.31 -40.07
C ASP A 753 -19.16 5.33 -40.36
N ILE A 754 -20.37 4.84 -40.68
CA ILE A 754 -21.53 5.70 -40.90
C ILE A 754 -21.85 6.48 -39.60
N ASN A 755 -21.82 5.78 -38.44
CA ASN A 755 -22.09 6.42 -37.18
C ASN A 755 -21.00 7.47 -36.87
N SER A 756 -19.73 7.17 -37.17
CA SER A 756 -18.62 8.11 -36.99
C SER A 756 -18.78 9.39 -37.80
N ILE A 757 -19.22 9.29 -39.08
CA ILE A 757 -19.55 10.49 -39.89
C ILE A 757 -20.74 11.23 -39.25
N ILE A 758 -21.79 10.53 -38.83
CA ILE A 758 -22.96 11.17 -38.21
C ILE A 758 -22.56 11.97 -36.98
N ASP A 759 -21.69 11.38 -36.12
CA ASP A 759 -21.19 12.05 -34.91
C ASP A 759 -20.34 13.28 -35.26
N ILE A 760 -19.49 13.20 -36.31
CA ILE A 760 -18.74 14.34 -36.83
C ILE A 760 -19.66 15.46 -37.32
N ILE A 761 -20.68 15.11 -38.11
CA ILE A 761 -21.65 16.09 -38.63
C ILE A 761 -22.42 16.74 -37.46
N LEU A 762 -22.84 15.95 -36.47
CA LEU A 762 -23.63 16.46 -35.32
C LEU A 762 -22.79 17.31 -34.38
N SER A 763 -21.50 16.97 -34.19
CA SER A 763 -20.59 17.74 -33.35
C SER A 763 -20.06 19.01 -34.02
N GLY A 764 -20.23 19.15 -35.34
CA GLY A 764 -19.72 20.27 -36.10
C GLY A 764 -18.20 20.30 -36.22
N ALA A 765 -17.55 19.18 -35.93
CA ALA A 765 -16.09 19.05 -36.05
C ALA A 765 -15.67 19.24 -37.53
N THR A 766 -14.72 20.12 -37.77
CA THR A 766 -14.19 20.40 -39.13
C THR A 766 -12.74 19.92 -39.22
N GLY A 767 -12.37 19.39 -40.39
CA GLY A 767 -10.96 19.07 -40.67
C GLY A 767 -10.57 17.61 -40.54
N ILE A 768 -11.50 16.67 -40.42
CA ILE A 768 -11.19 15.23 -40.39
C ILE A 768 -11.18 14.69 -41.81
N SER A 769 -10.00 14.61 -42.42
CA SER A 769 -9.81 14.20 -43.80
C SER A 769 -10.27 12.78 -44.15
N THR A 770 -10.35 11.88 -43.13
CA THR A 770 -10.86 10.52 -43.29
C THR A 770 -12.39 10.46 -43.40
N ALA A 771 -13.09 11.47 -42.97
CA ALA A 771 -14.56 11.55 -42.98
C ALA A 771 -15.11 12.20 -44.26
N ASP A 772 -14.29 12.98 -45.01
CA ASP A 772 -14.60 13.48 -46.36
C ASP A 772 -14.29 12.37 -47.37
N VAL A 773 -15.20 11.41 -47.45
CA VAL A 773 -15.00 10.18 -48.20
C VAL A 773 -15.19 10.43 -49.70
N ASN A 774 -15.97 11.41 -50.07
CA ASN A 774 -16.18 11.76 -51.47
C ASN A 774 -15.16 12.76 -52.02
N GLY A 775 -14.34 13.37 -51.15
CA GLY A 775 -13.25 14.28 -51.48
C GLY A 775 -13.72 15.67 -51.96
N ASP A 776 -14.94 16.10 -51.58
CA ASP A 776 -15.47 17.40 -51.99
C ASP A 776 -15.12 18.55 -51.05
N GLY A 777 -14.45 18.25 -49.90
CA GLY A 777 -13.96 19.19 -48.90
C GLY A 777 -14.97 19.49 -47.80
N GLU A 778 -16.12 18.82 -47.78
CA GLU A 778 -17.18 18.98 -46.77
C GLU A 778 -17.58 17.62 -46.21
N VAL A 779 -17.57 17.43 -44.89
CA VAL A 779 -18.10 16.22 -44.23
C VAL A 779 -19.62 16.37 -44.06
N ASN A 780 -20.39 15.64 -44.86
CA ASN A 780 -21.85 15.75 -44.87
C ASN A 780 -22.54 14.41 -45.24
N ILE A 781 -23.84 14.48 -45.54
CA ILE A 781 -24.64 13.29 -45.89
C ILE A 781 -24.18 12.59 -47.18
N ALA A 782 -23.47 13.31 -48.07
CA ALA A 782 -22.94 12.72 -49.27
C ALA A 782 -21.87 11.67 -48.98
N ASP A 783 -21.05 11.86 -47.96
CA ASP A 783 -20.01 10.90 -47.52
C ASP A 783 -20.63 9.63 -46.94
N ILE A 784 -21.72 9.79 -46.16
CA ILE A 784 -22.48 8.64 -45.66
C ILE A 784 -22.99 7.77 -46.85
N ASN A 785 -23.44 8.38 -47.91
CA ASN A 785 -23.94 7.65 -49.08
C ASN A 785 -22.82 6.88 -49.78
N VAL A 786 -21.60 7.44 -49.81
CA VAL A 786 -20.42 6.72 -50.38
C VAL A 786 -20.09 5.49 -49.54
N ILE A 787 -20.13 5.61 -48.17
CA ILE A 787 -19.90 4.46 -47.32
C ILE A 787 -21.02 3.41 -47.46
N ILE A 788 -22.26 3.82 -47.55
CA ILE A 788 -23.37 2.91 -47.81
C ILE A 788 -23.12 2.12 -49.11
N ASP A 789 -22.72 2.83 -50.17
CA ASP A 789 -22.41 2.19 -51.47
C ASP A 789 -21.19 1.22 -51.34
N LEU A 790 -20.17 1.60 -50.59
CA LEU A 790 -19.04 0.72 -50.31
C LEU A 790 -19.44 -0.55 -49.56
N ILE A 791 -20.33 -0.43 -48.52
CA ILE A 791 -20.84 -1.57 -47.75
C ILE A 791 -21.72 -2.50 -48.63
N LEU A 792 -22.53 -1.91 -49.50
CA LEU A 792 -23.53 -2.68 -50.29
C LEU A 792 -22.93 -3.34 -51.51
N TYR A 793 -21.91 -2.74 -52.12
CA TYR A 793 -21.36 -3.13 -53.44
C TYR A 793 -19.92 -3.61 -53.42
N ASN A 794 -19.19 -3.51 -52.29
CA ASN A 794 -17.88 -4.14 -52.14
C ASN A 794 -18.07 -5.64 -51.85
N LYS A 795 -17.98 -6.42 -52.93
CA LYS A 795 -17.92 -7.89 -52.91
C LYS A 795 -16.51 -8.36 -53.04
#